data_ff53f78edc69eb646159f6a57b4450c4
#
_entry.id   ff53f78edc69eb646159f6a57b4450c4
#
_cell.length_a   1.000
_cell.length_b   1.000
_cell.length_c   1.000
_cell.angle_alpha   90.00
_cell.angle_beta   90.00
_cell.angle_gamma   90.00
#
_symmetry.space_group_name_H-M   'P 1'
#
loop_
_entity.id
_entity.type
_entity.pdbx_description
1 polymer ?
#
loop_
_entity_poly.entity_id
_entity_poly.type
_entity_poly.pdbx_seq_one_letter_code
_entity_poly.pdbx_strand_id
1 'polypeptide(L)'
;MTTLDIRNRRLLGLALLGSAMLPFPALAACDPMPAVSQQPRTQRPLAAEDLMGVRDIGSPQRPEDNPVFAASPDGRTLAFLVSRADAATNTICRALVSLAAKPGASPRVLDIGGEPIFELVATRGLLTDYGYAAVDVPIWSPDGQWLAYLRREHGVTQLWRVKADGTDAQPVTQSAASVETFAWSKDGTALLFGTQAGLVEAMRQREIEGSSGYRYDDRYVPYNEDRPGIRMPIPLAYFAADLATGGIRKALDSEASLARPRPAADSDADYQRSAKGPAGQLAQTRFRDPAQLFKKIDVWARLTNGQEVRCMAAECSGSVFNRLTNLWWSADGKTVLILRRTGWGHSENALYRWDPKSNRIAEVFRTPDLLSGCDLIGSRLVCASDSSKMPRRLVEFDVATGRRLTLWDANPEFANLNLGTVQRLHWKNKDGFENFGDLVLPPGYRPGQRLPMIVVQYTTRGFLRGGTGDEYPIWLFAQRGFAVLSVQKSPMFASTLSDAGLSDWASAHALDNQASREDENQLSNIVTGVELAISMGVADRRKLGITGLSAGASTAMYSLIHTSLFSAAAISSMGMDSQSMVYGGPRLAEFREKIGYPSTLSANRDFWRNISLAANAVRLDTPVLLQLSSREYLVGVEAYEALHARKKPVDMYVFPDEGHLKWQPAHKAAIYQRNLDWFDFWLNGQIDPATSKGAQYDIWRQLRVDRDGLLRTPPHGEGPGASALATPEARPRHQPGS
;
A
#
# COMPACT_ATOMS: atom_id res chain seq x y z
N MET A 1 -7.63 -32.16 53.57
CA MET A 1 -8.94 -32.45 54.20
C MET A 1 -9.97 -31.82 53.26
N THR A 2 -10.77 -32.52 52.49
CA THR A 2 -11.35 -33.86 52.52
C THR A 2 -11.59 -34.34 51.09
N THR A 3 -11.20 -35.57 50.86
CA THR A 3 -11.53 -36.46 49.72
C THR A 3 -13.02 -36.82 49.70
N LEU A 4 -13.60 -36.98 48.50
CA LEU A 4 -14.76 -37.85 48.19
C LEU A 4 -14.83 -37.98 46.68
N ASP A 5 -14.60 -39.01 46.18
CA ASP A 5 -14.85 -40.42 45.96
C ASP A 5 -15.80 -40.67 44.76
N ILE A 6 -15.32 -41.56 43.91
CA ILE A 6 -15.85 -42.02 42.62
C ILE A 6 -16.88 -43.12 42.87
N ARG A 7 -17.91 -43.19 42.02
CA ARG A 7 -18.74 -44.32 41.56
C ARG A 7 -20.23 -44.10 41.68
N ASN A 8 -20.89 -43.98 40.52
CA ASN A 8 -21.86 -45.00 40.16
C ASN A 8 -22.36 -44.88 38.71
N ARG A 9 -22.21 -45.95 37.99
CA ARG A 9 -22.83 -46.23 36.69
C ARG A 9 -24.34 -46.40 36.86
N ARG A 10 -25.14 -45.84 35.95
CA ARG A 10 -26.37 -46.50 35.43
C ARG A 10 -26.59 -46.10 33.97
N LEU A 11 -26.70 -47.13 33.17
CA LEU A 11 -27.22 -47.15 31.80
C LEU A 11 -28.69 -46.72 31.78
N LEU A 12 -29.05 -45.83 30.84
CA LEU A 12 -30.44 -45.74 30.33
C LEU A 12 -30.44 -45.15 28.92
N GLY A 13 -30.94 -45.92 27.98
CA GLY A 13 -31.86 -45.53 26.92
C GLY A 13 -31.36 -44.64 25.80
N LEU A 14 -30.98 -45.25 24.65
CA LEU A 14 -30.97 -44.59 23.35
C LEU A 14 -32.39 -44.11 23.01
N ALA A 15 -32.56 -42.78 22.96
CA ALA A 15 -33.64 -42.16 22.20
C ALA A 15 -32.98 -41.46 20.99
N LEU A 16 -33.21 -42.01 19.81
CA LEU A 16 -32.91 -41.40 18.53
C LEU A 16 -33.78 -40.14 18.35
N LEU A 17 -33.27 -38.98 18.73
CA LEU A 17 -33.79 -37.68 18.30
C LEU A 17 -33.12 -37.36 16.97
N GLY A 18 -33.87 -37.51 15.88
CA GLY A 18 -33.50 -37.00 14.59
C GLY A 18 -33.28 -35.47 14.65
N SER A 19 -32.03 -35.07 14.72
CA SER A 19 -31.66 -33.68 14.53
C SER A 19 -31.95 -33.32 13.08
N ALA A 20 -33.04 -32.59 12.83
CA ALA A 20 -33.24 -31.89 11.59
C ALA A 20 -32.05 -30.96 11.41
N MET A 21 -31.13 -31.29 10.49
CA MET A 21 -30.14 -30.35 9.99
C MET A 21 -30.93 -29.22 9.34
N LEU A 22 -31.02 -28.08 10.04
CA LEU A 22 -31.39 -26.82 9.37
C LEU A 22 -30.40 -26.64 8.23
N PRO A 23 -30.87 -26.36 7.01
CA PRO A 23 -29.96 -26.04 5.93
C PRO A 23 -29.17 -24.83 6.35
N PHE A 24 -27.86 -24.97 6.48
CA PHE A 24 -26.97 -23.79 6.48
C PHE A 24 -27.37 -22.92 5.29
N PRO A 25 -27.54 -21.58 5.45
CA PRO A 25 -27.75 -20.74 4.31
C PRO A 25 -26.60 -21.03 3.35
N ALA A 26 -26.95 -21.42 2.12
CA ALA A 26 -25.96 -21.55 1.07
C ALA A 26 -25.18 -20.23 1.05
N LEU A 27 -23.88 -20.29 1.32
CA LEU A 27 -22.97 -19.15 1.12
C LEU A 27 -23.30 -18.59 -0.25
N ALA A 28 -23.68 -17.32 -0.31
CA ALA A 28 -23.96 -16.66 -1.58
C ALA A 28 -22.81 -16.98 -2.52
N ALA A 29 -23.13 -17.54 -3.69
CA ALA A 29 -22.11 -18.03 -4.60
C ALA A 29 -21.11 -16.91 -4.85
N CYS A 30 -19.83 -17.17 -4.56
CA CYS A 30 -18.74 -16.25 -4.82
C CYS A 30 -18.70 -15.96 -6.32
N ASP A 31 -19.11 -14.75 -6.74
CA ASP A 31 -19.06 -14.30 -8.13
C ASP A 31 -18.38 -12.93 -8.21
N PRO A 32 -17.09 -12.89 -8.59
CA PRO A 32 -16.38 -11.63 -8.75
C PRO A 32 -16.62 -10.99 -10.12
N MET A 33 -17.42 -11.59 -11.00
CA MET A 33 -17.64 -11.07 -12.34
C MET A 33 -18.74 -9.98 -12.36
N PRO A 34 -18.65 -8.99 -13.27
CA PRO A 34 -19.70 -8.00 -13.41
C PRO A 34 -20.98 -8.64 -13.96
N ALA A 35 -22.12 -8.28 -13.36
CA ALA A 35 -23.42 -8.66 -13.91
C ALA A 35 -23.59 -8.04 -15.31
N VAL A 36 -24.07 -8.84 -16.26
CA VAL A 36 -24.41 -8.33 -17.60
C VAL A 36 -25.71 -7.50 -17.47
N SER A 37 -25.57 -6.17 -17.34
CA SER A 37 -26.71 -5.25 -17.25
C SER A 37 -27.15 -4.83 -18.64
N GLN A 38 -28.42 -5.09 -18.97
CA GLN A 38 -29.08 -4.62 -20.20
C GLN A 38 -29.92 -3.35 -19.99
N GLN A 39 -29.90 -2.73 -18.81
CA GLN A 39 -30.79 -1.60 -18.51
C GLN A 39 -30.22 -0.25 -18.95
N PRO A 40 -31.06 0.71 -19.39
CA PRO A 40 -30.65 2.09 -19.66
C PRO A 40 -30.09 2.73 -18.39
N ARG A 41 -28.96 3.37 -18.52
CA ARG A 41 -28.09 3.77 -17.42
C ARG A 41 -28.42 5.18 -16.95
N THR A 42 -29.31 5.32 -15.99
CA THR A 42 -29.50 6.58 -15.27
C THR A 42 -28.33 6.79 -14.27
N GLN A 43 -27.77 8.00 -14.26
CA GLN A 43 -26.78 8.36 -13.25
C GLN A 43 -27.36 8.27 -11.84
N ARG A 44 -26.64 7.67 -10.93
CA ARG A 44 -27.01 7.60 -9.51
C ARG A 44 -25.83 8.04 -8.62
N PRO A 45 -26.09 8.45 -7.37
CA PRO A 45 -25.05 8.67 -6.39
C PRO A 45 -24.22 7.39 -6.14
N LEU A 46 -22.95 7.57 -5.76
CA LEU A 46 -22.12 6.49 -5.26
C LEU A 46 -22.56 6.08 -3.85
N ALA A 47 -22.63 4.78 -3.60
CA ALA A 47 -22.83 4.20 -2.28
C ALA A 47 -21.54 3.56 -1.75
N ALA A 48 -21.48 3.25 -0.44
CA ALA A 48 -20.31 2.61 0.16
C ALA A 48 -20.05 1.24 -0.46
N GLU A 49 -21.10 0.51 -0.78
CA GLU A 49 -21.06 -0.82 -1.40
C GLU A 49 -20.37 -0.80 -2.78
N ASP A 50 -20.49 0.32 -3.51
CA ASP A 50 -19.81 0.46 -4.81
C ASP A 50 -18.28 0.49 -4.64
N LEU A 51 -17.77 1.24 -3.64
CA LEU A 51 -16.33 1.28 -3.37
C LEU A 51 -15.82 -0.02 -2.76
N MET A 52 -16.58 -0.60 -1.83
CA MET A 52 -16.23 -1.88 -1.21
C MET A 52 -16.28 -3.02 -2.21
N GLY A 53 -17.24 -3.00 -3.12
CA GLY A 53 -17.46 -4.03 -4.14
C GLY A 53 -16.64 -3.87 -5.42
N VAL A 54 -15.67 -2.96 -5.47
CA VAL A 54 -14.76 -2.81 -6.62
C VAL A 54 -14.09 -4.14 -6.92
N ARG A 55 -14.13 -4.52 -8.20
CA ARG A 55 -13.43 -5.69 -8.71
C ARG A 55 -12.02 -5.29 -9.10
N ASP A 56 -11.05 -5.82 -8.37
CA ASP A 56 -9.64 -5.55 -8.63
C ASP A 56 -9.08 -6.57 -9.61
N ILE A 57 -8.49 -6.10 -10.72
CA ILE A 57 -7.75 -6.93 -11.67
C ILE A 57 -6.30 -7.02 -11.18
N GLY A 58 -5.83 -8.23 -10.84
CA GLY A 58 -4.53 -8.46 -10.21
C GLY A 58 -4.46 -7.89 -8.79
N SER A 59 -3.25 -7.76 -8.27
CA SER A 59 -3.04 -7.26 -6.91
C SER A 59 -3.19 -5.74 -6.86
N PRO A 60 -4.07 -5.19 -6.00
CA PRO A 60 -4.18 -3.75 -5.81
C PRO A 60 -2.94 -3.19 -5.09
N GLN A 61 -2.70 -1.88 -5.25
CA GLN A 61 -1.67 -1.11 -4.54
C GLN A 61 -0.22 -1.61 -4.73
N ARG A 62 0.07 -2.26 -5.86
CA ARG A 62 1.41 -2.72 -6.21
C ARG A 62 2.12 -1.75 -7.17
N PRO A 63 3.47 -1.76 -7.19
CA PRO A 63 4.25 -1.00 -8.16
C PRO A 63 3.79 -1.25 -9.60
N GLU A 64 3.89 -0.24 -10.44
CA GLU A 64 3.38 -0.21 -11.82
C GLU A 64 4.04 -1.24 -12.74
N ASP A 65 5.26 -1.62 -12.44
CA ASP A 65 6.06 -2.59 -13.20
C ASP A 65 5.77 -4.06 -12.85
N ASN A 66 4.95 -4.31 -11.81
CA ASN A 66 4.52 -5.68 -11.49
C ASN A 66 3.53 -6.19 -12.55
N PRO A 67 3.68 -7.45 -12.98
CA PRO A 67 2.74 -8.04 -13.93
C PRO A 67 1.33 -8.13 -13.32
N VAL A 68 0.32 -7.92 -14.14
CA VAL A 68 -1.11 -7.99 -13.77
C VAL A 68 -1.83 -9.11 -14.52
N PHE A 69 -1.31 -9.48 -15.68
CA PHE A 69 -1.85 -10.54 -16.53
C PHE A 69 -0.71 -11.30 -17.21
N ALA A 70 -1.01 -12.45 -17.75
CA ALA A 70 -0.13 -13.21 -18.63
C ALA A 70 -0.76 -13.37 -20.02
N ALA A 71 -0.01 -13.06 -21.07
CA ALA A 71 -0.41 -13.36 -22.45
C ALA A 71 -0.11 -14.82 -22.80
N SER A 72 -1.00 -15.48 -23.55
CA SER A 72 -0.75 -16.81 -24.12
C SER A 72 0.45 -16.76 -25.07
N PRO A 73 1.14 -17.89 -25.34
CA PRO A 73 2.30 -17.92 -26.21
C PRO A 73 2.04 -17.36 -27.62
N ASP A 74 0.81 -17.48 -28.13
CA ASP A 74 0.39 -16.92 -29.40
C ASP A 74 -0.09 -15.47 -29.35
N GLY A 75 -0.12 -14.86 -28.13
CA GLY A 75 -0.54 -13.49 -27.89
C GLY A 75 -2.03 -13.21 -28.10
N ARG A 76 -2.87 -14.24 -28.21
CA ARG A 76 -4.30 -14.08 -28.51
C ARG A 76 -5.20 -14.07 -27.30
N THR A 77 -4.72 -14.55 -26.16
CA THR A 77 -5.49 -14.68 -24.93
C THR A 77 -4.71 -14.10 -23.75
N LEU A 78 -5.38 -13.36 -22.90
CA LEU A 78 -4.86 -12.87 -21.62
C LEU A 78 -5.44 -13.71 -20.49
N ALA A 79 -4.65 -14.00 -19.47
CA ALA A 79 -5.11 -14.64 -18.25
C ALA A 79 -4.72 -13.77 -17.04
N PHE A 80 -5.63 -13.59 -16.08
CA PHE A 80 -5.45 -12.74 -14.92
C PHE A 80 -6.40 -13.14 -13.78
N LEU A 81 -6.11 -12.63 -12.59
CA LEU A 81 -6.99 -12.80 -11.44
C LEU A 81 -7.90 -11.59 -11.28
N VAL A 82 -9.14 -11.85 -10.89
CA VAL A 82 -10.12 -10.85 -10.45
C VAL A 82 -10.50 -11.15 -9.02
N SER A 83 -10.51 -10.13 -8.17
CA SER A 83 -10.97 -10.26 -6.78
C SER A 83 -12.03 -9.21 -6.45
N ARG A 84 -12.96 -9.58 -5.56
CA ARG A 84 -14.02 -8.71 -5.06
C ARG A 84 -14.21 -8.94 -3.57
N ALA A 85 -14.23 -7.85 -2.81
CA ALA A 85 -14.50 -7.89 -1.38
C ALA A 85 -16.01 -7.95 -1.10
N ASP A 86 -16.39 -8.70 -0.06
CA ASP A 86 -17.73 -8.73 0.51
C ASP A 86 -17.66 -8.44 2.01
N ALA A 87 -18.08 -7.24 2.40
CA ALA A 87 -18.04 -6.81 3.79
C ALA A 87 -19.07 -7.53 4.69
N ALA A 88 -20.19 -8.01 4.12
CA ALA A 88 -21.23 -8.68 4.88
C ALA A 88 -20.79 -10.07 5.34
N THR A 89 -20.04 -10.78 4.52
CA THR A 89 -19.50 -12.10 4.84
C THR A 89 -18.05 -12.04 5.34
N ASN A 90 -17.43 -10.86 5.29
CA ASN A 90 -16.01 -10.62 5.59
C ASN A 90 -15.07 -11.50 4.75
N THR A 91 -15.38 -11.67 3.48
CA THR A 91 -14.63 -12.53 2.55
C THR A 91 -14.15 -11.77 1.32
N ILE A 92 -13.13 -12.31 0.66
CA ILE A 92 -12.66 -11.83 -0.65
C ILE A 92 -12.87 -12.98 -1.64
N CYS A 93 -13.74 -12.74 -2.60
CA CYS A 93 -14.00 -13.65 -3.70
C CYS A 93 -12.94 -13.49 -4.78
N ARG A 94 -12.39 -14.60 -5.29
CA ARG A 94 -11.33 -14.62 -6.31
C ARG A 94 -11.70 -15.53 -7.47
N ALA A 95 -11.36 -15.12 -8.68
CA ALA A 95 -11.48 -15.95 -9.88
C ALA A 95 -10.26 -15.79 -10.78
N LEU A 96 -9.83 -16.91 -11.37
CA LEU A 96 -8.93 -16.93 -12.53
C LEU A 96 -9.77 -16.76 -13.79
N VAL A 97 -9.40 -15.78 -14.61
CA VAL A 97 -10.17 -15.37 -15.79
C VAL A 97 -9.28 -15.38 -17.02
N SER A 98 -9.82 -15.84 -18.16
CA SER A 98 -9.22 -15.64 -19.48
C SER A 98 -10.05 -14.69 -20.35
N LEU A 99 -9.37 -13.94 -21.21
CA LEU A 99 -9.97 -12.96 -22.11
C LEU A 99 -9.27 -12.99 -23.46
N ALA A 100 -10.00 -13.13 -24.56
CA ALA A 100 -9.40 -12.93 -25.87
C ALA A 100 -8.84 -11.50 -25.99
N ALA A 101 -7.59 -11.36 -26.45
CA ALA A 101 -6.88 -10.08 -26.56
C ALA A 101 -7.42 -9.23 -27.73
N LYS A 102 -8.72 -8.94 -27.72
CA LYS A 102 -9.43 -8.09 -28.69
C LYS A 102 -10.55 -7.30 -28.01
N PRO A 103 -10.85 -6.08 -28.47
CA PRO A 103 -11.95 -5.28 -27.94
C PRO A 103 -13.31 -6.01 -28.03
N GLY A 104 -14.12 -5.85 -26.98
CA GLY A 104 -15.47 -6.46 -26.92
C GLY A 104 -15.50 -7.95 -26.67
N ALA A 105 -14.37 -8.58 -26.34
CA ALA A 105 -14.35 -9.98 -25.94
C ALA A 105 -15.03 -10.17 -24.57
N SER A 106 -15.76 -11.27 -24.44
CA SER A 106 -16.32 -11.68 -23.14
C SER A 106 -15.29 -12.48 -22.35
N PRO A 107 -15.10 -12.18 -21.06
CA PRO A 107 -14.23 -12.96 -20.20
C PRO A 107 -14.81 -14.35 -19.95
N ARG A 108 -13.93 -15.33 -19.77
CA ARG A 108 -14.27 -16.68 -19.33
C ARG A 108 -13.67 -16.94 -17.97
N VAL A 109 -14.48 -17.34 -17.01
CA VAL A 109 -14.01 -17.80 -15.71
C VAL A 109 -13.45 -19.23 -15.89
N LEU A 110 -12.22 -19.44 -15.44
CA LEU A 110 -11.52 -20.72 -15.51
C LEU A 110 -11.56 -21.48 -14.18
N ASP A 111 -11.47 -20.75 -13.07
CA ASP A 111 -11.57 -21.25 -11.71
C ASP A 111 -12.08 -20.18 -10.75
N ILE A 112 -12.79 -20.59 -9.70
CA ILE A 112 -13.27 -19.71 -8.63
C ILE A 112 -12.85 -20.27 -7.28
N GLY A 113 -12.37 -19.39 -6.39
CA GLY A 113 -12.07 -19.72 -5.01
C GLY A 113 -10.64 -19.40 -4.60
N GLY A 114 -10.27 -19.90 -3.44
CA GLY A 114 -9.02 -19.59 -2.77
C GLY A 114 -9.09 -18.34 -1.90
N GLU A 115 -8.32 -18.38 -0.81
CA GLU A 115 -8.15 -17.27 0.13
C GLU A 115 -7.21 -16.21 -0.48
N PRO A 116 -7.24 -14.96 0.01
CA PRO A 116 -6.24 -13.95 -0.34
C PRO A 116 -4.82 -14.42 -0.01
N ILE A 117 -3.88 -14.13 -0.90
CA ILE A 117 -2.46 -14.40 -0.69
C ILE A 117 -1.79 -13.09 -0.32
N PHE A 118 -1.08 -13.07 0.83
CA PHE A 118 -0.34 -11.92 1.31
C PHE A 118 1.16 -12.14 1.17
N GLU A 119 1.88 -11.05 0.93
CA GLU A 119 3.32 -11.07 0.87
C GLU A 119 3.92 -11.06 2.28
N LEU A 120 4.79 -12.01 2.54
CA LEU A 120 5.62 -12.05 3.73
C LEU A 120 6.96 -11.40 3.42
N VAL A 121 7.34 -10.38 4.16
CA VAL A 121 8.56 -9.61 3.94
C VAL A 121 9.54 -9.75 5.09
N ALA A 122 10.82 -9.61 4.79
CA ALA A 122 11.89 -9.54 5.79
C ALA A 122 12.07 -8.09 6.24
N THR A 123 11.52 -7.73 7.41
CA THR A 123 11.71 -6.40 7.98
C THR A 123 12.75 -6.45 9.08
N ARG A 124 13.86 -5.74 8.91
CA ARG A 124 14.99 -5.75 9.88
C ARG A 124 15.43 -7.16 10.26
N GLY A 125 15.40 -8.09 9.28
CA GLY A 125 15.79 -9.48 9.46
C GLY A 125 14.77 -10.36 10.17
N LEU A 126 13.53 -9.92 10.35
CA LEU A 126 12.41 -10.70 10.89
C LEU A 126 11.28 -10.80 9.87
N LEU A 127 10.62 -11.96 9.86
CA LEU A 127 9.44 -12.18 9.04
C LEU A 127 8.31 -11.26 9.51
N THR A 128 7.69 -10.54 8.59
CA THR A 128 6.60 -9.61 8.87
C THR A 128 5.50 -9.73 7.82
N ASP A 129 4.27 -9.82 8.27
CA ASP A 129 3.07 -9.71 7.45
C ASP A 129 2.48 -8.29 7.62
N TYR A 130 2.58 -7.47 6.58
CA TYR A 130 2.03 -6.12 6.57
C TYR A 130 0.61 -6.05 6.00
N GLY A 131 0.02 -7.15 5.56
CA GLY A 131 -1.29 -7.15 4.88
C GLY A 131 -1.23 -6.71 3.41
N TYR A 132 -0.04 -6.69 2.79
CA TYR A 132 0.08 -6.44 1.34
C TYR A 132 -0.35 -7.66 0.55
N ALA A 133 -1.28 -7.49 -0.40
CA ALA A 133 -1.61 -8.55 -1.34
C ALA A 133 -0.37 -8.95 -2.16
N ALA A 134 -0.09 -10.25 -2.28
CA ALA A 134 0.99 -10.76 -3.10
C ALA A 134 0.75 -10.46 -4.59
N VAL A 135 1.82 -10.31 -5.37
CA VAL A 135 1.73 -10.31 -6.83
C VAL A 135 1.47 -11.75 -7.28
N ASP A 136 0.26 -12.01 -7.73
CA ASP A 136 -0.19 -13.33 -8.13
C ASP A 136 -0.70 -13.27 -9.57
N VAL A 137 0.06 -13.89 -10.49
CA VAL A 137 -0.23 -13.90 -11.94
C VAL A 137 -0.11 -15.32 -12.45
N PRO A 138 -1.11 -15.84 -13.19
CA PRO A 138 -1.02 -17.14 -13.79
C PRO A 138 0.07 -17.21 -14.85
N ILE A 139 0.58 -18.41 -15.13
CA ILE A 139 1.60 -18.64 -16.17
C ILE A 139 1.10 -19.69 -17.15
N TRP A 140 1.09 -19.35 -18.44
CA TRP A 140 0.75 -20.27 -19.51
C TRP A 140 1.81 -21.37 -19.69
N SER A 141 1.36 -22.59 -19.97
CA SER A 141 2.26 -23.64 -20.46
C SER A 141 2.88 -23.25 -21.80
N PRO A 142 4.06 -23.76 -22.16
CA PRO A 142 4.71 -23.44 -23.44
C PRO A 142 3.86 -23.72 -24.68
N ASP A 143 2.98 -24.72 -24.62
CA ASP A 143 2.04 -25.09 -25.68
C ASP A 143 0.72 -24.31 -25.64
N GLY A 144 0.50 -23.47 -24.61
CA GLY A 144 -0.71 -22.67 -24.42
C GLY A 144 -1.96 -23.46 -24.04
N GLN A 145 -1.84 -24.73 -23.68
CA GLN A 145 -2.99 -25.59 -23.36
C GLN A 145 -3.40 -25.51 -21.90
N TRP A 146 -2.48 -25.10 -21.01
CA TRP A 146 -2.68 -25.06 -19.58
C TRP A 146 -2.27 -23.70 -18.99
N LEU A 147 -2.86 -23.39 -17.84
CA LEU A 147 -2.45 -22.32 -16.95
C LEU A 147 -2.05 -22.89 -15.59
N ALA A 148 -0.92 -22.45 -15.05
CA ALA A 148 -0.52 -22.68 -13.69
C ALA A 148 -0.77 -21.41 -12.87
N TYR A 149 -1.22 -21.55 -11.62
CA TYR A 149 -1.54 -20.41 -10.74
C TYR A 149 -1.48 -20.83 -9.27
N LEU A 150 -1.41 -19.84 -8.37
CA LEU A 150 -1.42 -20.04 -6.93
C LEU A 150 -2.85 -19.98 -6.39
N ARG A 151 -3.18 -20.90 -5.51
CA ARG A 151 -4.44 -20.93 -4.77
C ARG A 151 -4.16 -21.25 -3.31
N ARG A 152 -4.62 -20.38 -2.41
CA ARG A 152 -4.48 -20.58 -0.97
C ARG A 152 -5.75 -21.19 -0.42
N GLU A 153 -5.60 -22.27 0.35
CA GLU A 153 -6.69 -22.97 1.02
C GLU A 153 -6.22 -23.39 2.43
N HIS A 154 -7.06 -23.15 3.41
CA HIS A 154 -6.74 -23.45 4.81
C HIS A 154 -5.41 -22.84 5.29
N GLY A 155 -5.12 -21.63 4.84
CA GLY A 155 -3.91 -20.89 5.22
C GLY A 155 -2.63 -21.30 4.50
N VAL A 156 -2.66 -22.28 3.58
CA VAL A 156 -1.48 -22.74 2.83
C VAL A 156 -1.67 -22.53 1.34
N THR A 157 -0.70 -21.88 0.70
CA THR A 157 -0.72 -21.64 -0.74
C THR A 157 -0.19 -22.87 -1.48
N GLN A 158 -0.98 -23.37 -2.44
CA GLN A 158 -0.65 -24.50 -3.29
C GLN A 158 -0.55 -24.08 -4.76
N LEU A 159 0.24 -24.81 -5.53
CA LEU A 159 0.29 -24.67 -6.98
C LEU A 159 -0.84 -25.51 -7.61
N TRP A 160 -1.62 -24.85 -8.46
CA TRP A 160 -2.72 -25.43 -9.21
C TRP A 160 -2.49 -25.30 -10.70
N ARG A 161 -3.18 -26.13 -11.50
CA ARG A 161 -3.27 -25.97 -12.95
C ARG A 161 -4.71 -26.13 -13.42
N VAL A 162 -5.03 -25.50 -14.55
CA VAL A 162 -6.33 -25.61 -15.23
C VAL A 162 -6.11 -25.57 -16.73
N LYS A 163 -6.91 -26.27 -17.51
CA LYS A 163 -6.88 -26.16 -18.98
C LYS A 163 -7.32 -24.77 -19.44
N ALA A 164 -6.83 -24.33 -20.60
CA ALA A 164 -7.18 -23.04 -21.20
C ALA A 164 -8.69 -22.86 -21.44
N ASP A 165 -9.45 -23.94 -21.53
CA ASP A 165 -10.91 -23.95 -21.67
C ASP A 165 -11.66 -23.95 -20.34
N GLY A 166 -10.96 -23.93 -19.18
CA GLY A 166 -11.54 -23.93 -17.85
C GLY A 166 -11.91 -25.31 -17.31
N THR A 167 -11.58 -26.39 -18.02
CA THR A 167 -11.76 -27.75 -17.52
C THR A 167 -10.53 -28.24 -16.76
N ASP A 168 -10.68 -29.31 -15.98
CA ASP A 168 -9.62 -30.01 -15.26
C ASP A 168 -8.80 -29.11 -14.28
N ALA A 169 -9.47 -28.20 -13.57
CA ALA A 169 -8.81 -27.46 -12.47
C ALA A 169 -8.43 -28.43 -11.35
N GLN A 170 -7.13 -28.51 -11.03
CA GLN A 170 -6.61 -29.47 -10.06
C GLN A 170 -5.35 -28.98 -9.34
N PRO A 171 -5.13 -29.35 -8.06
CA PRO A 171 -3.89 -29.08 -7.38
C PRO A 171 -2.73 -29.89 -7.97
N VAL A 172 -1.57 -29.26 -8.07
CA VAL A 172 -0.30 -29.89 -8.46
C VAL A 172 0.52 -30.24 -7.22
N THR A 173 0.35 -29.47 -6.15
CA THR A 173 1.07 -29.68 -4.90
C THR A 173 0.14 -29.92 -3.73
N GLN A 174 0.63 -30.63 -2.70
CA GLN A 174 0.04 -30.78 -1.36
C GLN A 174 1.15 -30.57 -0.34
N SER A 175 1.79 -29.41 -0.41
CA SER A 175 2.93 -29.04 0.44
C SER A 175 2.44 -28.56 1.81
N ALA A 176 3.17 -28.93 2.88
CA ALA A 176 2.95 -28.39 4.22
C ALA A 176 3.40 -26.91 4.33
N ALA A 177 4.34 -26.49 3.45
CA ALA A 177 4.78 -25.10 3.34
C ALA A 177 4.15 -24.47 2.10
N SER A 178 3.78 -23.19 2.20
CA SER A 178 3.26 -22.43 1.06
C SER A 178 4.22 -22.44 -0.11
N VAL A 179 3.67 -22.54 -1.31
CA VAL A 179 4.38 -22.30 -2.56
C VAL A 179 4.47 -20.80 -2.76
N GLU A 180 5.71 -20.29 -2.90
CA GLU A 180 5.99 -18.86 -3.06
C GLU A 180 6.22 -18.47 -4.51
N THR A 181 6.81 -19.39 -5.28
CA THR A 181 7.19 -19.15 -6.67
C THR A 181 6.97 -20.39 -7.52
N PHE A 182 6.71 -20.21 -8.81
CA PHE A 182 6.57 -21.33 -9.73
C PHE A 182 6.92 -20.94 -11.18
N ALA A 183 7.19 -21.93 -12.00
CA ALA A 183 7.40 -21.81 -13.44
C ALA A 183 7.12 -23.15 -14.14
N TRP A 184 6.89 -23.10 -15.43
CA TRP A 184 6.92 -24.30 -16.27
C TRP A 184 8.36 -24.72 -16.59
N SER A 185 8.61 -26.01 -16.68
CA SER A 185 9.82 -26.52 -17.36
C SER A 185 9.81 -26.10 -18.82
N LYS A 186 10.98 -26.02 -19.46
CA LYS A 186 11.08 -25.55 -20.86
C LYS A 186 10.30 -26.41 -21.85
N ASP A 187 10.19 -27.70 -21.56
CA ASP A 187 9.46 -28.68 -22.38
C ASP A 187 7.97 -28.83 -22.00
N GLY A 188 7.53 -28.13 -20.95
CA GLY A 188 6.15 -28.17 -20.46
C GLY A 188 5.76 -29.47 -19.73
N THR A 189 6.70 -30.39 -19.47
CA THR A 189 6.42 -31.70 -18.85
C THR A 189 6.33 -31.64 -17.33
N ALA A 190 6.88 -30.60 -16.71
CA ALA A 190 6.89 -30.41 -15.27
C ALA A 190 6.55 -28.98 -14.86
N LEU A 191 6.02 -28.84 -13.65
CA LEU A 191 5.90 -27.56 -12.96
C LEU A 191 6.98 -27.47 -11.87
N LEU A 192 7.77 -26.41 -11.94
CA LEU A 192 8.85 -26.07 -11.00
C LEU A 192 8.29 -25.15 -9.94
N PHE A 193 8.61 -25.35 -8.67
CA PHE A 193 8.11 -24.49 -7.60
C PHE A 193 9.10 -24.36 -6.46
N GLY A 194 9.01 -23.24 -5.75
CA GLY A 194 9.80 -22.93 -4.57
C GLY A 194 8.93 -22.80 -3.33
N THR A 195 9.36 -23.41 -2.22
CA THR A 195 8.72 -23.31 -0.91
C THR A 195 9.71 -22.91 0.17
N GLN A 196 9.22 -22.25 1.23
CA GLN A 196 10.01 -22.01 2.45
C GLN A 196 9.80 -23.13 3.48
N ALA A 197 10.18 -24.36 3.14
CA ALA A 197 10.05 -25.50 4.06
C ALA A 197 10.71 -25.26 5.42
N GLY A 198 11.82 -24.52 5.46
CA GLY A 198 12.48 -24.09 6.69
C GLY A 198 11.63 -23.16 7.57
N LEU A 199 10.63 -22.48 7.02
CA LEU A 199 9.70 -21.63 7.80
C LEU A 199 8.81 -22.49 8.71
N VAL A 200 8.29 -23.61 8.20
CA VAL A 200 7.48 -24.54 9.00
C VAL A 200 8.29 -25.09 10.17
N GLU A 201 9.54 -25.45 9.93
CA GLU A 201 10.44 -25.90 11.00
C GLU A 201 10.77 -24.78 11.99
N ALA A 202 11.05 -23.56 11.53
CA ALA A 202 11.29 -22.41 12.40
C ALA A 202 10.08 -22.09 13.28
N MET A 203 8.87 -22.16 12.72
CA MET A 203 7.62 -22.00 13.50
C MET A 203 7.49 -23.11 14.55
N ARG A 204 7.75 -24.35 14.18
CA ARG A 204 7.71 -25.49 15.12
C ARG A 204 8.72 -25.32 16.25
N GLN A 205 9.95 -24.89 15.95
CA GLN A 205 10.98 -24.65 16.98
C GLN A 205 10.55 -23.49 17.91
N ARG A 206 9.94 -22.44 17.38
CA ARG A 206 9.39 -21.36 18.19
C ARG A 206 8.34 -21.87 19.18
N GLU A 207 7.40 -22.73 18.75
CA GLU A 207 6.41 -23.31 19.65
C GLU A 207 7.04 -24.20 20.74
N ILE A 208 8.10 -24.94 20.43
CA ILE A 208 8.86 -25.72 21.41
C ILE A 208 9.52 -24.81 22.45
N GLU A 209 10.20 -23.73 21.99
CA GLU A 209 10.79 -22.71 22.87
C GLU A 209 9.72 -22.14 23.82
N GLY A 210 8.53 -21.84 23.30
CA GLY A 210 7.41 -21.28 24.07
C GLY A 210 6.92 -22.18 25.20
N SER A 211 7.10 -23.50 25.13
CA SER A 211 6.71 -24.41 26.19
C SER A 211 7.45 -24.19 27.53
N SER A 212 8.63 -23.57 27.49
CA SER A 212 9.42 -23.17 28.67
C SER A 212 9.48 -21.65 28.89
N GLY A 213 8.77 -20.89 28.08
CA GLY A 213 8.80 -19.43 28.05
C GLY A 213 9.85 -18.90 27.09
N TYR A 214 9.47 -17.87 26.33
CA TYR A 214 10.39 -17.23 25.39
C TYR A 214 11.40 -16.33 26.09
N ARG A 215 12.67 -16.42 25.69
CA ARG A 215 13.65 -15.43 26.08
C ARG A 215 13.41 -14.14 25.31
N TYR A 216 13.30 -13.00 26.01
CA TYR A 216 13.24 -11.68 25.40
C TYR A 216 14.60 -11.31 24.80
N ASP A 217 14.70 -11.24 23.48
CA ASP A 217 15.89 -10.92 22.73
C ASP A 217 15.56 -10.03 21.49
N ASP A 218 16.50 -9.91 20.56
CA ASP A 218 16.39 -9.09 19.35
C ASP A 218 15.33 -9.59 18.33
N ARG A 219 14.70 -10.75 18.55
CA ARG A 219 13.57 -11.24 17.75
C ARG A 219 12.25 -10.60 18.15
N TYR A 220 12.18 -9.96 19.32
CA TYR A 220 10.92 -9.36 19.78
C TYR A 220 10.61 -8.06 19.08
N VAL A 221 9.35 -7.96 18.66
CA VAL A 221 8.69 -6.73 18.21
C VAL A 221 7.37 -6.62 18.98
N PRO A 222 7.39 -6.14 20.23
CA PRO A 222 6.25 -6.21 21.16
C PRO A 222 4.93 -5.66 20.62
N TYR A 223 4.96 -4.64 19.76
CA TYR A 223 3.72 -4.15 19.16
C TYR A 223 3.15 -5.09 18.11
N ASN A 224 3.95 -5.97 17.51
CA ASN A 224 3.50 -6.84 16.44
C ASN A 224 2.95 -8.18 16.95
N GLU A 225 3.68 -8.82 17.88
CA GLU A 225 3.33 -10.13 18.44
C GLU A 225 3.82 -10.28 19.89
N ASP A 226 3.16 -11.12 20.67
CA ASP A 226 3.59 -11.57 22.00
C ASP A 226 4.68 -12.65 21.97
N ARG A 227 5.11 -13.05 20.77
CA ARG A 227 6.09 -14.11 20.48
C ARG A 227 7.29 -13.55 19.75
N PRO A 228 8.46 -14.20 19.86
CA PRO A 228 9.64 -13.79 19.08
C PRO A 228 9.41 -14.02 17.57
N GLY A 229 9.79 -13.05 16.76
CA GLY A 229 9.71 -13.14 15.31
C GLY A 229 10.62 -14.22 14.72
N ILE A 230 10.27 -14.72 13.57
CA ILE A 230 11.09 -15.68 12.82
C ILE A 230 12.21 -14.92 12.10
N ARG A 231 13.44 -15.38 12.26
CA ARG A 231 14.61 -14.78 11.58
C ARG A 231 14.59 -15.04 10.08
N MET A 232 14.89 -14.01 9.31
CA MET A 232 14.96 -14.04 7.85
C MET A 232 16.39 -13.65 7.38
N PRO A 233 16.82 -14.07 6.18
CA PRO A 233 16.07 -14.84 5.18
C PRO A 233 16.03 -16.34 5.48
N ILE A 234 14.93 -16.99 5.13
CA ILE A 234 14.83 -18.45 5.02
C ILE A 234 14.93 -18.81 3.54
N PRO A 235 15.89 -19.63 3.12
CA PRO A 235 16.05 -19.99 1.71
C PRO A 235 14.85 -20.77 1.16
N LEU A 236 14.52 -20.51 -0.11
CA LEU A 236 13.58 -21.35 -0.86
C LEU A 236 14.22 -22.68 -1.22
N ALA A 237 13.48 -23.76 -0.98
CA ALA A 237 13.76 -25.09 -1.52
C ALA A 237 12.97 -25.29 -2.80
N TYR A 238 13.64 -25.74 -3.87
CA TYR A 238 13.02 -25.87 -5.19
C TYR A 238 12.75 -27.32 -5.55
N PHE A 239 11.59 -27.56 -6.15
CA PHE A 239 11.08 -28.87 -6.52
C PHE A 239 10.54 -28.84 -7.95
N ALA A 240 10.44 -30.03 -8.55
CA ALA A 240 9.79 -30.26 -9.84
C ALA A 240 8.68 -31.30 -9.65
N ALA A 241 7.45 -30.96 -10.05
CA ALA A 241 6.32 -31.86 -10.10
C ALA A 241 6.16 -32.36 -11.54
N ASP A 242 6.39 -33.65 -11.78
CA ASP A 242 6.15 -34.32 -13.05
C ASP A 242 4.64 -34.43 -13.30
N LEU A 243 4.18 -33.91 -14.43
CA LEU A 243 2.75 -33.79 -14.70
C LEU A 243 2.11 -35.06 -15.25
N ALA A 244 2.91 -36.03 -15.70
CA ALA A 244 2.42 -37.30 -16.18
C ALA A 244 2.27 -38.33 -15.06
N THR A 245 3.22 -38.32 -14.09
CA THR A 245 3.24 -39.29 -12.99
C THR A 245 2.72 -38.74 -11.67
N GLY A 246 2.64 -37.42 -11.53
CA GLY A 246 2.36 -36.75 -10.26
C GLY A 246 3.51 -36.79 -9.25
N GLY A 247 4.67 -37.33 -9.66
CA GLY A 247 5.86 -37.43 -8.79
C GLY A 247 6.52 -36.09 -8.53
N ILE A 248 6.90 -35.83 -7.28
CA ILE A 248 7.64 -34.61 -6.88
C ILE A 248 9.07 -35.00 -6.52
N ARG A 249 10.04 -34.29 -7.11
CA ARG A 249 11.47 -34.44 -6.83
C ARG A 249 12.12 -33.09 -6.55
N LYS A 250 13.30 -33.11 -5.99
CA LYS A 250 14.13 -31.89 -5.88
C LYS A 250 14.47 -31.40 -7.31
N ALA A 251 14.34 -30.09 -7.52
CA ALA A 251 14.69 -29.47 -8.79
C ALA A 251 16.21 -29.48 -9.01
N LEU A 252 16.63 -29.60 -10.27
CA LEU A 252 18.01 -29.36 -10.69
C LEU A 252 18.32 -27.85 -10.62
N ASP A 253 19.57 -27.44 -10.53
CA ASP A 253 19.93 -26.01 -10.47
C ASP A 253 19.45 -25.22 -11.69
N SER A 254 19.49 -25.82 -12.87
CA SER A 254 18.98 -25.23 -14.11
C SER A 254 17.45 -25.04 -14.09
N GLU A 255 16.72 -25.95 -13.45
CA GLU A 255 15.28 -25.87 -13.25
C GLU A 255 14.94 -24.83 -12.17
N ALA A 256 15.62 -24.88 -11.01
CA ALA A 256 15.43 -23.94 -9.93
C ALA A 256 15.62 -22.50 -10.39
N SER A 257 16.53 -22.24 -11.33
CA SER A 257 16.76 -20.91 -11.89
C SER A 257 15.54 -20.32 -12.61
N LEU A 258 14.64 -21.15 -13.14
CA LEU A 258 13.40 -20.72 -13.82
C LEU A 258 12.33 -20.29 -12.81
N ALA A 259 12.29 -20.92 -11.63
CA ALA A 259 11.32 -20.65 -10.59
C ALA A 259 11.80 -19.63 -9.55
N ARG A 260 13.05 -19.12 -9.65
CA ARG A 260 13.54 -18.11 -8.71
C ARG A 260 12.73 -16.82 -8.80
N PRO A 261 12.36 -16.21 -7.65
CA PRO A 261 11.70 -14.92 -7.64
C PRO A 261 12.60 -13.85 -8.28
N ARG A 262 11.99 -12.84 -8.87
CA ARG A 262 12.75 -11.63 -9.21
C ARG A 262 13.31 -11.03 -7.93
N PRO A 263 14.51 -10.42 -7.97
CA PRO A 263 15.05 -9.73 -6.81
C PRO A 263 14.06 -8.70 -6.25
N ALA A 264 14.07 -8.53 -4.92
CA ALA A 264 13.15 -7.61 -4.26
C ALA A 264 13.30 -6.15 -4.74
N ALA A 265 12.22 -5.38 -4.61
CA ALA A 265 12.06 -4.03 -5.13
C ALA A 265 13.10 -2.98 -4.65
N ASP A 266 13.81 -3.25 -3.56
CA ASP A 266 14.86 -2.37 -3.02
C ASP A 266 16.27 -2.70 -3.53
N SER A 267 16.37 -3.61 -4.50
CA SER A 267 17.65 -3.99 -5.09
C SER A 267 17.95 -3.18 -6.35
N ASP A 268 19.23 -3.10 -6.74
CA ASP A 268 19.68 -2.53 -8.02
C ASP A 268 18.94 -3.12 -9.23
N ALA A 269 18.38 -4.32 -9.09
CA ALA A 269 17.57 -4.99 -10.10
C ALA A 269 16.28 -4.24 -10.47
N ASP A 270 15.74 -3.43 -9.56
CA ASP A 270 14.55 -2.61 -9.83
C ASP A 270 14.77 -1.55 -10.91
N TYR A 271 16.01 -1.14 -11.10
CA TYR A 271 16.39 -0.17 -12.13
C TYR A 271 16.89 -0.82 -13.41
N GLN A 272 17.18 -2.13 -13.35
CA GLN A 272 17.72 -2.85 -14.50
C GLN A 272 16.57 -3.39 -15.36
N ARG A 273 16.42 -2.81 -16.52
CA ARG A 273 15.49 -3.26 -17.55
C ARG A 273 16.29 -3.75 -18.74
N SER A 274 15.86 -4.84 -19.35
CA SER A 274 16.45 -5.35 -20.58
C SER A 274 15.39 -5.95 -21.51
N ALA A 275 15.56 -5.74 -22.79
CA ALA A 275 14.71 -6.30 -23.83
C ALA A 275 15.57 -6.82 -24.98
N LYS A 276 15.31 -8.07 -25.40
CA LYS A 276 15.91 -8.65 -26.59
C LYS A 276 15.05 -8.33 -27.80
N GLY A 277 15.67 -7.87 -28.86
CA GLY A 277 15.00 -7.65 -30.15
C GLY A 277 14.92 -8.93 -30.99
N PRO A 278 14.05 -8.93 -32.02
CA PRO A 278 13.77 -10.12 -32.83
C PRO A 278 14.98 -10.66 -33.61
N ALA A 279 15.99 -9.82 -33.88
CA ALA A 279 17.23 -10.23 -34.55
C ALA A 279 18.45 -10.24 -33.61
N GLY A 280 18.23 -10.41 -32.29
CA GLY A 280 19.32 -10.50 -31.30
C GLY A 280 19.85 -9.18 -30.78
N GLN A 281 19.25 -8.04 -31.12
CA GLN A 281 19.54 -6.75 -30.51
C GLN A 281 19.25 -6.82 -29.00
N LEU A 282 19.90 -5.94 -28.22
CA LEU A 282 19.64 -5.83 -26.79
C LEU A 282 19.44 -4.36 -26.44
N ALA A 283 18.31 -4.01 -25.84
CA ALA A 283 18.12 -2.74 -25.14
C ALA A 283 18.23 -2.98 -23.64
N GLN A 284 18.89 -2.08 -22.92
CA GLN A 284 19.04 -2.21 -21.48
C GLN A 284 19.24 -0.85 -20.82
N THR A 285 18.90 -0.78 -19.53
CA THR A 285 19.29 0.35 -18.68
C THR A 285 20.66 0.08 -18.08
N ARG A 286 21.46 1.15 -17.94
CA ARG A 286 22.74 1.10 -17.25
C ARG A 286 22.84 2.26 -16.26
N PHE A 287 23.41 2.02 -15.09
CA PHE A 287 23.70 3.08 -14.13
C PHE A 287 24.77 4.03 -14.69
N ARG A 288 24.56 5.35 -14.48
CA ARG A 288 25.62 6.35 -14.76
C ARG A 288 26.77 6.19 -13.77
N ASP A 289 26.42 6.07 -12.50
CA ASP A 289 27.34 5.83 -11.41
C ASP A 289 26.70 4.82 -10.44
N PRO A 290 27.17 3.58 -10.41
CA PRO A 290 26.62 2.56 -9.52
C PRO A 290 26.93 2.81 -8.03
N ALA A 291 27.89 3.68 -7.70
CA ALA A 291 28.23 4.02 -6.32
C ALA A 291 27.25 5.02 -5.66
N GLN A 292 26.46 5.75 -6.46
CA GLN A 292 25.50 6.69 -5.91
C GLN A 292 24.29 5.95 -5.29
N LEU A 293 23.80 6.42 -4.14
CA LEU A 293 22.59 5.89 -3.51
C LEU A 293 21.36 6.17 -4.38
N PHE A 294 21.18 7.41 -4.81
CA PHE A 294 20.09 7.83 -5.71
C PHE A 294 20.51 7.65 -7.17
N LYS A 295 20.58 6.40 -7.59
CA LYS A 295 21.10 5.99 -8.89
C LYS A 295 20.33 6.62 -10.03
N LYS A 296 21.07 7.11 -11.02
CA LYS A 296 20.55 7.55 -12.32
C LYS A 296 20.87 6.49 -13.35
N ILE A 297 19.92 6.22 -14.25
CA ILE A 297 20.04 5.24 -15.32
C ILE A 297 19.93 5.93 -16.68
N ASP A 298 20.56 5.32 -17.68
CA ASP A 298 20.40 5.65 -19.10
C ASP A 298 20.04 4.42 -19.89
N VAL A 299 19.29 4.60 -20.98
CA VAL A 299 18.95 3.54 -21.92
C VAL A 299 20.07 3.37 -22.95
N TRP A 300 20.49 2.14 -23.17
CA TRP A 300 21.48 1.73 -24.16
C TRP A 300 20.90 0.65 -25.07
N ALA A 301 21.30 0.67 -26.32
CA ALA A 301 21.00 -0.39 -27.27
C ALA A 301 22.28 -0.97 -27.86
N ARG A 302 22.37 -2.30 -27.97
CA ARG A 302 23.35 -3.02 -28.77
C ARG A 302 22.67 -3.51 -30.05
N LEU A 303 23.12 -3.04 -31.18
CA LEU A 303 22.60 -3.39 -32.49
C LEU A 303 23.12 -4.77 -32.94
N THR A 304 22.56 -5.29 -34.05
CA THR A 304 22.96 -6.61 -34.62
C THR A 304 24.42 -6.65 -35.09
N ASN A 305 25.01 -5.50 -35.47
CA ASN A 305 26.42 -5.38 -35.81
C ASN A 305 27.37 -5.24 -34.61
N GLY A 306 26.84 -5.36 -33.36
CA GLY A 306 27.60 -5.22 -32.13
C GLY A 306 27.81 -3.78 -31.65
N GLN A 307 27.42 -2.77 -32.44
CA GLN A 307 27.54 -1.38 -32.05
C GLN A 307 26.66 -1.06 -30.84
N GLU A 308 27.22 -0.42 -29.82
CA GLU A 308 26.48 0.09 -28.68
C GLU A 308 26.15 1.57 -28.89
N VAL A 309 24.89 1.94 -28.63
CA VAL A 309 24.40 3.29 -28.76
C VAL A 309 23.72 3.68 -27.45
N ARG A 310 24.10 4.82 -26.88
CA ARG A 310 23.44 5.47 -25.76
C ARG A 310 22.34 6.38 -26.29
N CYS A 311 21.15 6.33 -25.70
CA CYS A 311 20.13 7.32 -25.94
C CYS A 311 20.51 8.65 -25.27
N MET A 312 20.59 9.73 -26.06
CA MET A 312 21.01 11.04 -25.58
C MET A 312 19.86 11.93 -25.11
N ALA A 313 18.62 11.53 -25.37
CA ALA A 313 17.44 12.29 -24.98
C ALA A 313 17.16 12.19 -23.47
N ALA A 314 16.61 13.26 -22.88
CA ALA A 314 16.25 13.29 -21.46
C ALA A 314 15.23 12.20 -21.08
N GLU A 315 14.36 11.83 -22.00
CA GLU A 315 13.34 10.81 -21.86
C GLU A 315 13.93 9.40 -21.66
N CYS A 316 15.17 9.19 -22.08
CA CYS A 316 15.90 7.94 -21.89
C CYS A 316 16.61 7.83 -20.54
N SER A 317 16.55 8.87 -19.72
CA SER A 317 17.15 8.87 -18.39
C SER A 317 16.09 8.65 -17.32
N GLY A 318 16.44 7.89 -16.30
CA GLY A 318 15.55 7.62 -15.17
C GLY A 318 16.27 7.71 -13.84
N SER A 319 15.48 7.73 -12.76
CA SER A 319 15.94 7.65 -11.37
C SER A 319 14.87 6.94 -10.54
N VAL A 320 15.12 6.75 -9.25
CA VAL A 320 14.13 6.20 -8.31
C VAL A 320 12.81 6.98 -8.30
N PHE A 321 12.84 8.29 -8.52
CA PHE A 321 11.65 9.14 -8.50
C PHE A 321 10.99 9.29 -9.89
N ASN A 322 11.79 9.21 -10.92
CA ASN A 322 11.44 9.40 -12.32
C ASN A 322 11.52 8.03 -13.02
N ARG A 323 10.62 7.12 -12.65
CA ARG A 323 10.74 5.72 -13.01
C ARG A 323 10.58 5.48 -14.52
N LEU A 324 11.60 4.84 -15.11
CA LEU A 324 11.47 4.12 -16.36
C LEU A 324 10.88 2.75 -15.99
N THR A 325 9.62 2.49 -16.41
CA THR A 325 8.90 1.30 -15.95
C THR A 325 9.24 0.08 -16.79
N ASN A 326 9.39 0.21 -18.12
CA ASN A 326 9.73 -0.92 -18.96
C ASN A 326 10.35 -0.52 -20.32
N LEU A 327 10.97 -1.51 -20.99
CA LEU A 327 11.57 -1.40 -22.31
C LEU A 327 11.12 -2.56 -23.19
N TRP A 328 10.91 -2.31 -24.49
CA TRP A 328 10.68 -3.34 -25.52
C TRP A 328 11.34 -2.92 -26.83
N TRP A 329 11.66 -3.91 -27.68
CA TRP A 329 11.92 -3.66 -29.08
C TRP A 329 10.61 -3.68 -29.85
N SER A 330 10.45 -2.80 -30.85
CA SER A 330 9.38 -2.93 -31.83
C SER A 330 9.48 -4.26 -32.57
N ALA A 331 8.36 -4.75 -33.06
CA ALA A 331 8.30 -6.06 -33.73
C ALA A 331 9.24 -6.15 -34.97
N ASP A 332 9.51 -5.02 -35.64
CA ASP A 332 10.45 -4.93 -36.77
C ASP A 332 11.93 -4.77 -36.32
N GLY A 333 12.19 -4.71 -35.03
CA GLY A 333 13.54 -4.58 -34.47
C GLY A 333 14.26 -3.24 -34.76
N LYS A 334 13.54 -2.21 -35.20
CA LYS A 334 14.18 -0.92 -35.57
C LYS A 334 14.22 0.08 -34.43
N THR A 335 13.24 0.05 -33.54
CA THR A 335 13.09 1.03 -32.48
C THR A 335 12.94 0.39 -31.12
N VAL A 336 13.32 1.11 -30.08
CA VAL A 336 13.09 0.73 -28.67
C VAL A 336 11.90 1.55 -28.15
N LEU A 337 10.94 0.86 -27.56
CA LEU A 337 9.81 1.45 -26.87
C LEU A 337 10.18 1.62 -25.40
N ILE A 338 9.91 2.80 -24.84
CA ILE A 338 10.29 3.19 -23.48
C ILE A 338 9.04 3.68 -22.78
N LEU A 339 8.56 2.96 -21.79
CA LEU A 339 7.46 3.38 -20.92
C LEU A 339 8.02 3.99 -19.65
N ARG A 340 7.55 5.18 -19.30
CA ARG A 340 8.05 5.89 -18.13
C ARG A 340 7.06 6.88 -17.53
N ARG A 341 7.31 7.29 -16.29
CA ARG A 341 6.66 8.47 -15.70
C ARG A 341 7.27 9.75 -16.23
N THR A 342 6.42 10.75 -16.45
CA THR A 342 6.80 12.05 -17.02
C THR A 342 5.87 13.17 -16.53
N GLY A 343 6.00 14.37 -17.08
CA GLY A 343 5.20 15.54 -16.72
C GLY A 343 5.60 16.13 -15.37
N TRP A 344 4.81 17.10 -14.91
CA TRP A 344 5.03 17.78 -13.63
C TRP A 344 5.00 16.80 -12.46
N GLY A 345 6.06 16.81 -11.65
CA GLY A 345 6.20 15.90 -10.52
C GLY A 345 6.09 14.41 -10.90
N HIS A 346 6.33 14.08 -12.17
CA HIS A 346 6.18 12.73 -12.74
C HIS A 346 4.75 12.16 -12.56
N SER A 347 3.75 13.01 -12.74
CA SER A 347 2.32 12.71 -12.54
C SER A 347 1.66 11.96 -13.69
N GLU A 348 2.34 11.79 -14.81
CA GLU A 348 1.81 11.18 -16.03
C GLU A 348 2.65 9.97 -16.45
N ASN A 349 2.07 9.10 -17.28
CA ASN A 349 2.79 8.04 -17.98
C ASN A 349 2.89 8.38 -19.47
N ALA A 350 4.03 8.08 -20.09
CA ALA A 350 4.21 8.23 -21.53
C ALA A 350 5.00 7.08 -22.12
N LEU A 351 4.64 6.72 -23.35
CA LEU A 351 5.39 5.79 -24.19
C LEU A 351 6.17 6.59 -25.22
N TYR A 352 7.47 6.35 -25.27
CA TYR A 352 8.38 6.92 -26.26
C TYR A 352 8.90 5.84 -27.20
N ARG A 353 9.21 6.25 -28.43
CA ARG A 353 9.86 5.42 -29.43
C ARG A 353 11.22 6.03 -29.76
N TRP A 354 12.28 5.31 -29.48
CA TRP A 354 13.66 5.68 -29.77
C TRP A 354 14.23 4.86 -30.90
N ASP A 355 14.77 5.51 -31.94
CA ASP A 355 15.54 4.88 -33.01
C ASP A 355 17.05 4.96 -32.69
N PRO A 356 17.69 3.84 -32.32
CA PRO A 356 19.12 3.85 -31.98
C PRO A 356 20.05 4.21 -33.14
N LYS A 357 19.64 4.05 -34.41
CA LYS A 357 20.49 4.37 -35.56
C LYS A 357 20.58 5.89 -35.80
N SER A 358 19.49 6.59 -35.74
CA SER A 358 19.43 8.06 -35.88
C SER A 358 19.51 8.79 -34.55
N ASN A 359 19.46 8.10 -33.43
CA ASN A 359 19.34 8.60 -32.06
C ASN A 359 18.16 9.59 -31.87
N ARG A 360 17.10 9.44 -32.66
CA ARG A 360 15.86 10.22 -32.56
C ARG A 360 14.86 9.54 -31.65
N ILE A 361 14.16 10.34 -30.84
CA ILE A 361 13.08 9.91 -29.97
C ILE A 361 11.80 10.65 -30.33
N ALA A 362 10.66 9.98 -30.22
CA ALA A 362 9.33 10.56 -30.42
C ALA A 362 8.37 10.02 -29.36
N GLU A 363 7.52 10.88 -28.83
CA GLU A 363 6.42 10.48 -27.97
C GLU A 363 5.35 9.79 -28.81
N VAL A 364 4.88 8.61 -28.34
CA VAL A 364 3.78 7.86 -28.97
C VAL A 364 2.45 8.27 -28.37
N PHE A 365 2.38 8.28 -27.02
CA PHE A 365 1.24 8.80 -26.29
C PHE A 365 1.67 9.25 -24.88
N ARG A 366 0.79 10.05 -24.26
CA ARG A 366 0.87 10.49 -22.88
C ARG A 366 -0.49 10.38 -22.22
N THR A 367 -0.54 9.99 -20.94
CA THR A 367 -1.78 9.86 -20.19
C THR A 367 -1.60 10.17 -18.70
N PRO A 368 -2.56 10.84 -18.04
CA PRO A 368 -2.58 10.98 -16.59
C PRO A 368 -3.00 9.69 -15.86
N ASP A 369 -3.50 8.68 -16.60
CA ASP A 369 -3.90 7.40 -16.03
C ASP A 369 -2.68 6.64 -15.50
N LEU A 370 -2.90 5.86 -14.44
CA LEU A 370 -1.94 4.88 -13.96
C LEU A 370 -1.93 3.69 -14.91
N LEU A 371 -0.76 3.33 -15.42
CA LEU A 371 -0.56 2.14 -16.24
C LEU A 371 0.26 1.12 -15.46
N SER A 372 -0.27 -0.09 -15.29
CA SER A 372 0.35 -1.17 -14.55
C SER A 372 0.47 -2.44 -15.37
N GLY A 373 1.53 -3.22 -15.15
CA GLY A 373 1.72 -4.54 -15.75
C GLY A 373 1.69 -4.53 -17.27
N CYS A 374 2.18 -3.46 -17.90
CA CYS A 374 2.16 -3.34 -19.34
C CYS A 374 3.05 -4.39 -20.02
N ASP A 375 2.56 -4.99 -21.10
CA ASP A 375 3.33 -5.90 -21.94
C ASP A 375 3.08 -5.65 -23.44
N LEU A 376 4.10 -5.88 -24.26
CA LEU A 376 4.03 -5.68 -25.70
C LEU A 376 3.64 -6.96 -26.42
N ILE A 377 2.46 -6.99 -26.99
CA ILE A 377 1.92 -8.13 -27.75
C ILE A 377 1.85 -7.74 -29.22
N GLY A 378 2.84 -8.14 -29.99
CA GLY A 378 3.00 -7.74 -31.38
C GLY A 378 3.22 -6.23 -31.52
N SER A 379 2.27 -5.49 -32.13
CA SER A 379 2.29 -4.03 -32.26
C SER A 379 1.38 -3.31 -31.25
N ARG A 380 0.88 -4.02 -30.24
CA ARG A 380 -0.04 -3.48 -29.25
C ARG A 380 0.58 -3.53 -27.87
N LEU A 381 0.61 -2.41 -27.16
CA LEU A 381 0.96 -2.36 -25.74
C LEU A 381 -0.32 -2.59 -24.93
N VAL A 382 -0.41 -3.72 -24.24
CA VAL A 382 -1.53 -4.05 -23.35
C VAL A 382 -1.17 -3.68 -21.93
N CYS A 383 -2.06 -2.98 -21.23
CA CYS A 383 -1.86 -2.52 -19.85
C CYS A 383 -3.13 -2.70 -19.01
N ALA A 384 -2.96 -2.85 -17.70
CA ALA A 384 -3.99 -2.52 -16.75
C ALA A 384 -3.95 -1.00 -16.49
N SER A 385 -5.09 -0.31 -16.63
CA SER A 385 -5.18 1.15 -16.58
C SER A 385 -6.25 1.61 -15.62
N ASP A 386 -5.85 2.47 -14.66
CA ASP A 386 -6.72 3.14 -13.70
C ASP A 386 -6.75 4.64 -14.01
N SER A 387 -7.94 5.25 -14.06
CA SER A 387 -8.04 6.73 -14.03
C SER A 387 -8.54 7.19 -12.67
N SER A 388 -8.48 8.50 -12.40
CA SER A 388 -8.97 9.05 -11.14
C SER A 388 -10.41 8.66 -10.80
N LYS A 389 -11.27 8.49 -11.83
CA LYS A 389 -12.71 8.18 -11.71
C LYS A 389 -13.09 6.75 -12.02
N MET A 390 -12.23 5.99 -12.67
CA MET A 390 -12.54 4.63 -13.13
C MET A 390 -11.55 3.64 -12.54
N PRO A 391 -12.04 2.60 -11.86
CA PRO A 391 -11.22 1.48 -11.42
C PRO A 391 -10.50 0.79 -12.58
N ARG A 392 -9.59 -0.09 -12.27
CA ARG A 392 -8.71 -0.79 -13.20
C ARG A 392 -9.46 -1.50 -14.33
N ARG A 393 -8.99 -1.26 -15.57
CA ARG A 393 -9.48 -1.88 -16.80
C ARG A 393 -8.31 -2.42 -17.59
N LEU A 394 -8.53 -3.43 -18.42
CA LEU A 394 -7.55 -3.85 -19.43
C LEU A 394 -7.73 -2.98 -20.67
N VAL A 395 -6.64 -2.38 -21.11
CA VAL A 395 -6.59 -1.51 -22.28
C VAL A 395 -5.45 -1.92 -23.21
N GLU A 396 -5.56 -1.56 -24.50
CA GLU A 396 -4.45 -1.65 -25.43
C GLU A 396 -4.16 -0.31 -26.09
N PHE A 397 -2.90 -0.07 -26.40
CA PHE A 397 -2.44 1.05 -27.19
C PHE A 397 -1.76 0.54 -28.46
N ASP A 398 -2.17 1.05 -29.60
CA ASP A 398 -1.43 0.86 -30.84
C ASP A 398 -0.11 1.64 -30.76
N VAL A 399 1.03 0.94 -30.83
CA VAL A 399 2.33 1.60 -30.62
C VAL A 399 2.77 2.47 -31.80
N ALA A 400 2.09 2.41 -32.94
CA ALA A 400 2.37 3.28 -34.08
C ALA A 400 1.66 4.63 -33.96
N THR A 401 0.41 4.63 -33.49
CA THR A 401 -0.50 5.78 -33.49
C THR A 401 -0.82 6.34 -32.11
N GLY A 402 -0.54 5.60 -31.04
CA GLY A 402 -0.96 5.92 -29.68
C GLY A 402 -2.47 5.72 -29.42
N ARG A 403 -3.23 5.21 -30.40
CA ARG A 403 -4.68 4.99 -30.24
C ARG A 403 -4.95 3.97 -29.14
N ARG A 404 -5.80 4.35 -28.20
CA ARG A 404 -6.23 3.53 -27.05
C ARG A 404 -7.55 2.86 -27.33
N LEU A 405 -7.69 1.58 -26.94
CA LEU A 405 -8.95 0.84 -26.88
C LEU A 405 -9.07 0.13 -25.54
N THR A 406 -10.30 0.02 -25.02
CA THR A 406 -10.60 -0.81 -23.86
C THR A 406 -10.85 -2.25 -24.32
N LEU A 407 -10.10 -3.19 -23.76
CA LEU A 407 -10.29 -4.61 -23.98
C LEU A 407 -11.40 -5.15 -23.10
N TRP A 408 -11.35 -4.79 -21.79
CA TRP A 408 -12.35 -5.22 -20.81
C TRP A 408 -12.40 -4.27 -19.62
N ASP A 409 -13.62 -4.10 -19.09
CA ASP A 409 -13.93 -3.31 -17.89
C ASP A 409 -14.55 -4.23 -16.84
N ALA A 410 -13.86 -4.37 -15.70
CA ALA A 410 -14.34 -5.17 -14.58
C ALA A 410 -15.46 -4.46 -13.79
N ASN A 411 -15.58 -3.13 -13.91
CA ASN A 411 -16.47 -2.29 -13.12
C ASN A 411 -17.30 -1.34 -14.03
N PRO A 412 -18.05 -1.87 -15.00
CA PRO A 412 -18.76 -1.04 -15.97
C PRO A 412 -19.83 -0.14 -15.34
N GLU A 413 -20.30 -0.47 -14.14
CA GLU A 413 -21.27 0.33 -13.36
C GLU A 413 -20.72 1.71 -12.98
N PHE A 414 -19.40 1.88 -12.85
CA PHE A 414 -18.79 3.17 -12.50
C PHE A 414 -19.04 4.27 -13.55
N ALA A 415 -19.26 3.88 -14.80
CA ALA A 415 -19.64 4.84 -15.85
C ALA A 415 -21.00 5.54 -15.58
N ASN A 416 -21.82 4.97 -14.68
CA ASN A 416 -23.15 5.49 -14.33
C ASN A 416 -23.20 6.16 -12.96
N LEU A 417 -22.06 6.24 -12.25
CA LEU A 417 -21.97 6.89 -10.96
C LEU A 417 -21.71 8.39 -11.12
N ASN A 418 -22.47 9.20 -10.39
CA ASN A 418 -22.21 10.62 -10.31
C ASN A 418 -21.11 10.91 -9.30
N LEU A 419 -19.86 10.87 -9.75
CA LEU A 419 -18.67 11.03 -8.90
C LEU A 419 -18.23 12.49 -8.72
N GLY A 420 -18.89 13.47 -9.32
CA GLY A 420 -18.40 14.85 -9.33
C GLY A 420 -17.20 15.03 -10.28
N THR A 421 -16.32 15.99 -9.97
CA THR A 421 -15.19 16.35 -10.84
C THR A 421 -13.86 16.21 -10.15
N VAL A 422 -12.80 15.97 -10.94
CA VAL A 422 -11.41 15.91 -10.46
C VAL A 422 -10.60 16.92 -11.26
N GLN A 423 -9.84 17.74 -10.55
CA GLN A 423 -8.87 18.68 -11.13
C GLN A 423 -7.49 18.38 -10.56
N ARG A 424 -6.51 18.08 -11.42
CA ARG A 424 -5.12 17.96 -11.00
C ARG A 424 -4.53 19.33 -10.78
N LEU A 425 -4.00 19.56 -9.59
CA LEU A 425 -3.30 20.79 -9.20
C LEU A 425 -1.79 20.53 -9.16
N HIS A 426 -1.03 21.56 -9.51
CA HIS A 426 0.43 21.53 -9.53
C HIS A 426 0.97 22.70 -8.70
N TRP A 427 2.00 22.43 -7.88
CA TRP A 427 2.68 23.46 -7.09
C TRP A 427 4.13 23.08 -6.83
N LYS A 428 4.91 24.05 -6.38
CA LYS A 428 6.22 23.80 -5.77
C LYS A 428 6.13 24.03 -4.29
N ASN A 429 6.73 23.14 -3.50
CA ASN A 429 6.86 23.37 -2.07
C ASN A 429 8.01 24.35 -1.76
N LYS A 430 8.28 24.63 -0.47
CA LYS A 430 9.33 25.57 -0.04
C LYS A 430 10.74 25.16 -0.53
N ASP A 431 10.98 23.86 -0.72
CA ASP A 431 12.27 23.31 -1.13
C ASP A 431 12.40 23.22 -2.66
N GLY A 432 11.38 23.70 -3.40
CA GLY A 432 11.36 23.76 -4.86
C GLY A 432 10.96 22.47 -5.56
N PHE A 433 10.57 21.42 -4.82
CA PHE A 433 10.07 20.17 -5.42
C PHE A 433 8.78 20.41 -6.20
N GLU A 434 8.68 19.82 -7.36
CA GLU A 434 7.43 19.74 -8.10
C GLU A 434 6.49 18.74 -7.45
N ASN A 435 5.39 19.24 -6.93
CA ASN A 435 4.35 18.46 -6.27
C ASN A 435 3.03 18.55 -7.03
N PHE A 436 2.13 17.61 -6.78
CA PHE A 436 0.79 17.62 -7.35
C PHE A 436 -0.21 16.92 -6.41
N GLY A 437 -1.47 17.23 -6.66
CA GLY A 437 -2.60 16.58 -6.00
C GLY A 437 -3.83 16.61 -6.89
N ASP A 438 -4.76 15.74 -6.61
CA ASP A 438 -6.08 15.71 -7.25
C ASP A 438 -7.11 16.33 -6.31
N LEU A 439 -7.65 17.48 -6.73
CA LEU A 439 -8.77 18.14 -6.06
C LEU A 439 -10.07 17.51 -6.58
N VAL A 440 -10.74 16.77 -5.71
CA VAL A 440 -12.02 16.14 -5.97
C VAL A 440 -13.13 17.03 -5.44
N LEU A 441 -14.08 17.39 -6.30
CA LEU A 441 -15.21 18.23 -5.97
C LEU A 441 -16.51 17.42 -5.99
N PRO A 442 -17.43 17.65 -5.04
CA PRO A 442 -18.69 16.92 -4.95
C PRO A 442 -19.58 17.10 -6.18
N PRO A 443 -20.48 16.15 -6.43
CA PRO A 443 -21.52 16.34 -7.43
C PRO A 443 -22.32 17.63 -7.17
N GLY A 444 -22.54 18.42 -8.22
CA GLY A 444 -23.30 19.68 -8.12
C GLY A 444 -22.53 20.86 -7.53
N TYR A 445 -21.21 20.74 -7.29
CA TYR A 445 -20.38 21.88 -6.88
C TYR A 445 -20.54 23.07 -7.84
N ARG A 446 -20.62 24.27 -7.29
CA ARG A 446 -20.68 25.53 -8.04
C ARG A 446 -19.47 26.41 -7.73
N PRO A 447 -18.80 26.99 -8.72
CA PRO A 447 -17.69 27.91 -8.49
C PRO A 447 -18.05 29.03 -7.49
N GLY A 448 -17.15 29.29 -6.54
CA GLY A 448 -17.37 30.26 -5.45
C GLY A 448 -18.00 29.69 -4.18
N GLN A 449 -18.47 28.44 -4.21
CA GLN A 449 -18.93 27.73 -3.01
C GLN A 449 -17.72 27.23 -2.22
N ARG A 450 -17.56 27.68 -0.97
CA ARG A 450 -16.54 27.19 -0.06
C ARG A 450 -17.03 25.94 0.66
N LEU A 451 -16.26 24.88 0.57
CA LEU A 451 -16.57 23.57 1.12
C LEU A 451 -15.66 23.21 2.30
N PRO A 452 -16.13 22.42 3.26
CA PRO A 452 -15.22 21.70 4.14
C PRO A 452 -14.33 20.80 3.27
N MET A 453 -13.04 20.69 3.61
CA MET A 453 -12.09 19.92 2.79
C MET A 453 -11.31 18.92 3.63
N ILE A 454 -11.12 17.73 3.08
CA ILE A 454 -10.33 16.66 3.69
C ILE A 454 -9.07 16.43 2.84
N VAL A 455 -7.90 16.45 3.48
CA VAL A 455 -6.63 16.09 2.85
C VAL A 455 -6.42 14.59 3.03
N VAL A 456 -6.26 13.88 1.90
CA VAL A 456 -5.93 12.45 1.85
C VAL A 456 -4.55 12.30 1.24
N GLN A 457 -3.67 11.54 1.88
CA GLN A 457 -2.27 11.38 1.47
C GLN A 457 -1.90 9.88 1.55
N TYR A 458 -0.78 9.44 1.03
CA TYR A 458 0.32 10.15 0.39
C TYR A 458 0.53 9.68 -1.06
N THR A 459 -0.49 9.03 -1.66
CA THR A 459 -0.49 8.60 -3.06
C THR A 459 -1.76 9.08 -3.74
N THR A 460 -1.60 9.77 -4.88
CA THR A 460 -2.72 10.25 -5.69
C THR A 460 -2.52 9.87 -7.16
N ARG A 461 -2.59 8.56 -7.46
CA ARG A 461 -2.45 7.99 -8.80
C ARG A 461 -3.52 6.92 -9.01
N GLY A 462 -3.98 6.79 -10.25
CA GLY A 462 -5.01 5.82 -10.60
C GLY A 462 -6.35 6.13 -9.98
N PHE A 463 -7.12 5.11 -9.66
CA PHE A 463 -8.46 5.25 -9.09
C PHE A 463 -8.40 5.79 -7.66
N LEU A 464 -9.07 6.94 -7.44
CA LEU A 464 -9.06 7.64 -6.15
C LEU A 464 -10.05 6.97 -5.17
N ARG A 465 -9.75 5.74 -4.77
CA ARG A 465 -10.61 4.94 -3.89
C ARG A 465 -10.52 5.41 -2.45
N GLY A 466 -9.40 5.19 -1.78
CA GLY A 466 -9.26 5.44 -0.34
C GLY A 466 -7.87 5.92 0.09
N GLY A 467 -7.08 6.48 -0.83
CA GLY A 467 -5.69 6.89 -0.56
C GLY A 467 -4.78 5.70 -0.26
N THR A 468 -3.63 5.97 0.33
CA THR A 468 -2.70 4.91 0.76
C THR A 468 -3.34 4.05 1.83
N GLY A 469 -3.25 2.73 1.67
CA GLY A 469 -3.91 1.76 2.56
C GLY A 469 -5.39 1.53 2.27
N ASP A 470 -5.99 2.36 1.41
CA ASP A 470 -7.42 2.26 1.08
C ASP A 470 -8.31 2.37 2.34
N GLU A 471 -8.07 3.41 3.15
CA GLU A 471 -8.77 3.63 4.41
C GLU A 471 -9.60 4.92 4.46
N TYR A 472 -9.39 5.85 3.53
CA TYR A 472 -10.02 7.16 3.52
C TYR A 472 -10.86 7.35 2.26
N PRO A 473 -12.18 7.09 2.29
CA PRO A 473 -13.02 6.92 1.11
C PRO A 473 -13.26 8.24 0.37
N ILE A 474 -12.36 8.58 -0.56
CA ILE A 474 -12.31 9.88 -1.26
C ILE A 474 -13.66 10.22 -1.91
N TRP A 475 -14.23 9.28 -2.64
CA TRP A 475 -15.49 9.52 -3.34
C TRP A 475 -16.70 9.60 -2.41
N LEU A 476 -16.69 8.89 -1.26
CA LEU A 476 -17.75 9.00 -0.27
C LEU A 476 -17.67 10.33 0.49
N PHE A 477 -16.47 10.84 0.78
CA PHE A 477 -16.33 12.20 1.29
C PHE A 477 -16.92 13.21 0.32
N ALA A 478 -16.63 13.08 -0.98
CA ALA A 478 -17.21 13.96 -2.00
C ALA A 478 -18.74 13.85 -2.06
N GLN A 479 -19.32 12.64 -1.95
CA GLN A 479 -20.76 12.45 -1.88
C GLN A 479 -21.41 13.12 -0.65
N ARG A 480 -20.66 13.28 0.45
CA ARG A 480 -21.09 13.99 1.66
C ARG A 480 -20.88 15.52 1.57
N GLY A 481 -20.45 16.03 0.42
CA GLY A 481 -20.27 17.47 0.18
C GLY A 481 -18.91 18.02 0.61
N PHE A 482 -17.94 17.20 0.92
CA PHE A 482 -16.57 17.63 1.13
C PHE A 482 -15.85 17.83 -0.20
N ALA A 483 -15.01 18.86 -0.31
CA ALA A 483 -13.88 18.80 -1.23
C ALA A 483 -12.84 17.83 -0.67
N VAL A 484 -12.16 17.09 -1.53
CA VAL A 484 -11.04 16.24 -1.11
C VAL A 484 -9.79 16.61 -1.88
N LEU A 485 -8.70 16.92 -1.16
CA LEU A 485 -7.39 17.12 -1.77
C LEU A 485 -6.55 15.85 -1.54
N SER A 486 -6.46 15.03 -2.57
CA SER A 486 -5.58 13.85 -2.57
C SER A 486 -4.19 14.28 -2.99
N VAL A 487 -3.19 14.13 -2.11
CA VAL A 487 -1.84 14.68 -2.31
C VAL A 487 -0.82 13.58 -2.53
N GLN A 488 0.03 13.76 -3.58
CA GLN A 488 1.20 12.91 -3.78
C GLN A 488 2.32 13.34 -2.83
N LYS A 489 2.95 12.36 -2.16
CA LYS A 489 4.14 12.60 -1.34
C LYS A 489 5.24 13.27 -2.17
N SER A 490 5.85 14.31 -1.61
CA SER A 490 7.05 14.95 -2.17
C SER A 490 8.20 13.94 -2.27
N PRO A 491 9.12 14.07 -3.23
CA PRO A 491 10.36 13.33 -3.19
C PRO A 491 11.11 13.52 -1.86
N MET A 492 11.85 12.52 -1.44
CA MET A 492 12.65 12.51 -0.23
C MET A 492 13.66 13.66 -0.22
N PHE A 493 13.75 14.41 0.87
CA PHE A 493 14.64 15.61 0.95
C PHE A 493 16.10 15.25 0.64
N ALA A 494 16.61 14.15 1.21
CA ALA A 494 17.98 13.69 0.97
C ALA A 494 18.31 13.48 -0.50
N SER A 495 17.30 13.23 -1.35
CA SER A 495 17.51 13.02 -2.79
C SER A 495 17.94 14.28 -3.55
N THR A 496 17.78 15.48 -2.96
CA THR A 496 18.29 16.73 -3.52
C THR A 496 19.80 16.85 -3.41
N LEU A 497 20.39 16.07 -2.51
CA LEU A 497 21.80 16.13 -2.13
C LEU A 497 22.59 14.97 -2.74
N SER A 498 22.29 14.62 -3.99
CA SER A 498 22.85 13.46 -4.69
C SER A 498 24.40 13.35 -4.67
N ASP A 499 25.09 14.46 -4.46
CA ASP A 499 26.56 14.51 -4.38
C ASP A 499 27.11 14.55 -2.94
N ALA A 500 26.23 14.43 -1.93
CA ALA A 500 26.59 14.59 -0.51
C ALA A 500 27.34 13.38 0.11
N GLY A 501 27.78 12.39 -0.68
CA GLY A 501 28.52 11.24 -0.16
C GLY A 501 27.69 10.26 0.65
N LEU A 502 26.37 10.21 0.42
CA LEU A 502 25.47 9.23 1.07
C LEU A 502 25.80 7.83 0.60
N SER A 503 26.17 6.94 1.53
CA SER A 503 26.61 5.58 1.23
C SER A 503 25.49 4.55 1.27
N ASP A 504 24.43 4.80 2.04
CA ASP A 504 23.34 3.87 2.27
C ASP A 504 22.02 4.58 2.67
N TRP A 505 20.95 3.83 2.70
CA TRP A 505 19.63 4.33 3.08
C TRP A 505 19.55 4.85 4.53
N ALA A 506 20.35 4.28 5.44
CA ALA A 506 20.35 4.75 6.83
C ALA A 506 20.94 6.16 6.92
N SER A 507 22.04 6.44 6.21
CA SER A 507 22.65 7.78 6.16
C SER A 507 21.72 8.81 5.49
N ALA A 508 20.97 8.42 4.46
CA ALA A 508 19.96 9.27 3.85
C ALA A 508 18.82 9.61 4.83
N HIS A 509 18.29 8.62 5.53
CA HIS A 509 17.27 8.85 6.55
C HIS A 509 17.80 9.65 7.74
N ALA A 510 19.04 9.45 8.16
CA ALA A 510 19.64 10.27 9.21
C ALA A 510 19.71 11.74 8.81
N LEU A 511 20.03 12.02 7.56
CA LEU A 511 20.03 13.38 7.01
C LEU A 511 18.62 13.97 6.94
N ASP A 512 17.63 13.18 6.51
CA ASP A 512 16.22 13.59 6.47
C ASP A 512 15.68 13.93 7.86
N ASN A 513 16.05 13.13 8.86
CA ASN A 513 15.62 13.35 10.26
C ASN A 513 16.38 14.50 10.93
N GLN A 514 17.53 14.90 10.41
CA GLN A 514 18.29 16.03 10.93
C GLN A 514 17.45 17.31 10.83
N ALA A 515 17.13 17.92 11.98
CA ALA A 515 16.25 19.07 12.08
C ALA A 515 14.87 18.87 11.41
N SER A 516 14.39 17.63 11.37
CA SER A 516 13.09 17.23 10.75
C SER A 516 12.92 17.71 9.31
N ARG A 517 13.96 17.67 8.51
CA ARG A 517 13.95 18.20 7.12
C ARG A 517 12.92 17.51 6.24
N GLU A 518 12.80 16.19 6.35
CA GLU A 518 11.78 15.45 5.59
C GLU A 518 10.37 15.78 6.08
N ASP A 519 10.14 15.89 7.39
CA ASP A 519 8.84 16.27 7.92
C ASP A 519 8.43 17.67 7.46
N GLU A 520 9.37 18.64 7.47
CA GLU A 520 9.20 19.98 6.96
C GLU A 520 8.94 20.01 5.44
N ASN A 521 9.63 19.17 4.66
CA ASN A 521 9.40 18.99 3.23
C ASN A 521 7.97 18.55 2.96
N GLN A 522 7.49 17.52 3.68
CA GLN A 522 6.13 16.99 3.52
C GLN A 522 5.07 17.97 4.04
N LEU A 523 5.30 18.63 5.17
CA LEU A 523 4.42 19.68 5.68
C LEU A 523 4.25 20.80 4.66
N SER A 524 5.35 21.30 4.10
CA SER A 524 5.33 22.35 3.08
C SER A 524 4.56 21.92 1.83
N ASN A 525 4.69 20.66 1.43
CA ASN A 525 3.91 20.09 0.33
C ASN A 525 2.40 20.18 0.64
N ILE A 526 1.96 19.71 1.81
CA ILE A 526 0.55 19.72 2.23
C ILE A 526 0.02 21.15 2.34
N VAL A 527 0.73 22.02 3.08
CA VAL A 527 0.30 23.39 3.34
C VAL A 527 0.14 24.16 2.02
N THR A 528 1.10 24.04 1.10
CA THR A 528 1.03 24.74 -0.19
C THR A 528 -0.16 24.28 -1.02
N GLY A 529 -0.45 22.95 -1.06
CA GLY A 529 -1.61 22.42 -1.77
C GLY A 529 -2.95 22.87 -1.14
N VAL A 530 -3.03 22.92 0.18
CA VAL A 530 -4.20 23.41 0.92
C VAL A 530 -4.43 24.91 0.67
N GLU A 531 -3.39 25.73 0.76
CA GLU A 531 -3.48 27.16 0.50
C GLU A 531 -3.88 27.46 -0.95
N LEU A 532 -3.41 26.66 -1.90
CA LEU A 532 -3.87 26.75 -3.28
C LEU A 532 -5.38 26.51 -3.39
N ALA A 533 -5.91 25.45 -2.77
CA ALA A 533 -7.36 25.17 -2.78
C ALA A 533 -8.17 26.27 -2.08
N ILE A 534 -7.64 26.88 -1.00
CA ILE A 534 -8.25 28.04 -0.33
C ILE A 534 -8.28 29.25 -1.25
N SER A 535 -7.14 29.55 -1.90
CA SER A 535 -7.00 30.71 -2.81
C SER A 535 -7.93 30.61 -4.05
N MET A 536 -8.20 29.37 -4.49
CA MET A 536 -9.19 29.08 -5.53
C MET A 536 -10.64 29.30 -5.07
N GLY A 537 -10.88 29.60 -3.79
CA GLY A 537 -12.20 29.78 -3.22
C GLY A 537 -12.98 28.49 -3.00
N VAL A 538 -12.32 27.31 -3.07
CA VAL A 538 -12.93 25.98 -2.90
C VAL A 538 -12.99 25.59 -1.43
N ALA A 539 -11.90 25.71 -0.71
CA ALA A 539 -11.82 25.23 0.68
C ALA A 539 -12.20 26.33 1.70
N ASP A 540 -13.01 25.97 2.70
CA ASP A 540 -13.21 26.78 3.91
C ASP A 540 -12.04 26.51 4.87
N ARG A 541 -11.18 27.51 5.08
CA ARG A 541 -10.01 27.43 5.99
C ARG A 541 -10.35 26.94 7.40
N ARG A 542 -11.58 27.14 7.87
CA ARG A 542 -12.02 26.77 9.23
C ARG A 542 -12.54 25.32 9.32
N LYS A 543 -12.66 24.63 8.19
CA LYS A 543 -13.25 23.30 8.08
C LYS A 543 -12.33 22.35 7.30
N LEU A 544 -11.08 22.23 7.77
CA LEU A 544 -10.07 21.39 7.14
C LEU A 544 -9.83 20.13 7.97
N GLY A 545 -9.89 18.98 7.33
CA GLY A 545 -9.52 17.69 7.90
C GLY A 545 -8.23 17.17 7.29
N ILE A 546 -7.46 16.37 8.04
CA ILE A 546 -6.28 15.67 7.54
C ILE A 546 -6.34 14.19 7.88
N THR A 547 -5.88 13.36 6.97
CA THR A 547 -5.78 11.92 7.18
C THR A 547 -4.37 11.44 6.92
N GLY A 548 -4.04 10.25 7.41
CA GLY A 548 -2.74 9.64 7.11
C GLY A 548 -2.57 8.23 7.63
N LEU A 549 -1.91 7.40 6.81
CA LEU A 549 -1.43 6.07 7.19
C LEU A 549 0.08 6.03 7.01
N SER A 550 0.82 5.34 7.89
CA SER A 550 2.27 5.12 7.77
C SER A 550 3.03 6.45 7.69
N ALA A 551 3.82 6.70 6.66
CA ALA A 551 4.47 8.00 6.44
C ALA A 551 3.47 9.17 6.40
N GLY A 552 2.24 8.94 5.93
CA GLY A 552 1.17 9.93 5.99
C GLY A 552 0.68 10.20 7.41
N ALA A 553 0.73 9.21 8.31
CA ALA A 553 0.44 9.40 9.73
C ALA A 553 1.47 10.35 10.36
N SER A 554 2.76 10.12 10.11
CA SER A 554 3.85 11.01 10.58
C SER A 554 3.65 12.45 10.08
N THR A 555 3.34 12.62 8.78
CA THR A 555 3.06 13.93 8.19
C THR A 555 1.82 14.59 8.83
N ALA A 556 0.75 13.83 9.10
CA ALA A 556 -0.43 14.34 9.76
C ALA A 556 -0.11 14.79 11.20
N MET A 557 0.58 13.97 11.98
CA MET A 557 1.02 14.31 13.34
C MET A 557 1.88 15.57 13.35
N TYR A 558 2.87 15.63 12.47
CA TYR A 558 3.74 16.80 12.34
C TYR A 558 2.95 18.05 11.94
N SER A 559 1.97 17.92 11.05
CA SER A 559 1.06 19.01 10.67
C SER A 559 0.23 19.52 11.84
N LEU A 560 -0.28 18.65 12.71
CA LEU A 560 -1.04 19.04 13.90
C LEU A 560 -0.18 19.77 14.94
N ILE A 561 1.11 19.43 15.02
CA ILE A 561 2.05 20.05 15.96
C ILE A 561 2.48 21.44 15.49
N HIS A 562 2.72 21.61 14.18
CA HIS A 562 3.36 22.80 13.61
C HIS A 562 2.42 23.77 12.88
N THR A 563 1.12 23.42 12.75
CA THR A 563 0.12 24.32 12.16
C THR A 563 -1.18 24.30 12.94
N SER A 564 -1.99 25.35 12.78
CA SER A 564 -3.37 25.43 13.27
C SER A 564 -4.40 25.26 12.14
N LEU A 565 -3.98 24.70 10.99
CA LEU A 565 -4.84 24.61 9.81
C LEU A 565 -5.96 23.59 9.98
N PHE A 566 -5.71 22.48 10.68
CA PHE A 566 -6.61 21.35 10.68
C PHE A 566 -7.54 21.36 11.89
N SER A 567 -8.82 21.22 11.63
CA SER A 567 -9.91 21.20 12.62
C SER A 567 -10.32 19.80 13.05
N ALA A 568 -9.87 18.75 12.36
CA ALA A 568 -10.02 17.34 12.73
C ALA A 568 -8.98 16.48 12.00
N ALA A 569 -8.60 15.37 12.61
CA ALA A 569 -7.67 14.40 12.02
C ALA A 569 -8.16 12.96 12.18
N ALA A 570 -7.85 12.09 11.20
CA ALA A 570 -8.02 10.66 11.31
C ALA A 570 -6.72 9.95 10.87
N ILE A 571 -6.12 9.19 11.78
CA ILE A 571 -4.77 8.67 11.63
C ILE A 571 -4.80 7.15 11.80
N SER A 572 -4.11 6.47 10.91
CA SER A 572 -3.91 5.03 10.93
C SER A 572 -2.43 4.71 10.94
N SER A 573 -2.00 3.81 11.81
CA SER A 573 -0.60 3.54 12.11
C SER A 573 0.09 4.74 12.78
N MET A 574 0.81 4.47 13.81
CA MET A 574 1.52 5.47 14.63
C MET A 574 2.97 4.98 14.82
N GLY A 575 3.82 5.79 15.39
CA GLY A 575 5.16 5.32 15.69
C GLY A 575 6.19 6.42 15.95
N MET A 576 5.69 7.65 16.22
CA MET A 576 6.52 8.83 16.38
C MET A 576 6.51 9.38 17.81
N ASP A 577 6.09 8.59 18.79
CA ASP A 577 6.18 8.92 20.21
C ASP A 577 7.34 8.18 20.88
N SER A 578 7.77 8.63 22.06
CA SER A 578 9.00 8.14 22.70
C SER A 578 8.95 6.64 23.05
N GLN A 579 7.80 6.14 23.50
CA GLN A 579 7.62 4.74 23.87
C GLN A 579 7.55 3.80 22.63
N SER A 580 7.32 4.35 21.45
CA SER A 580 7.36 3.55 20.22
C SER A 580 8.73 2.87 19.99
N MET A 581 9.79 3.44 20.58
CA MET A 581 11.14 2.84 20.59
C MET A 581 11.17 1.54 21.39
N VAL A 582 10.49 1.51 22.54
CA VAL A 582 10.42 0.34 23.43
C VAL A 582 9.54 -0.74 22.82
N TYR A 583 8.34 -0.37 22.36
CA TYR A 583 7.39 -1.34 21.77
C TYR A 583 7.84 -1.90 20.42
N GLY A 584 8.73 -1.21 19.72
CA GLY A 584 9.33 -1.70 18.49
C GLY A 584 10.41 -2.78 18.69
N GLY A 585 10.84 -2.98 19.93
CA GLY A 585 11.86 -3.95 20.29
C GLY A 585 13.29 -3.55 19.90
N PRO A 586 14.29 -4.38 20.24
CA PRO A 586 15.70 -4.01 20.13
C PRO A 586 16.16 -3.63 18.73
N ARG A 587 15.70 -4.35 17.70
CA ARG A 587 16.09 -4.10 16.30
C ARG A 587 15.54 -2.79 15.75
N LEU A 588 14.32 -2.41 16.12
CA LEU A 588 13.79 -1.13 15.71
C LEU A 588 14.48 0.01 16.44
N ALA A 589 14.76 -0.14 17.73
CA ALA A 589 15.50 0.85 18.50
C ALA A 589 16.87 1.11 17.88
N GLU A 590 17.66 0.07 17.62
CA GLU A 590 18.96 0.16 16.94
C GLU A 590 18.87 0.84 15.57
N PHE A 591 17.88 0.46 14.75
CA PHE A 591 17.68 1.08 13.45
C PHE A 591 17.34 2.57 13.58
N ARG A 592 16.46 2.94 14.51
CA ARG A 592 16.08 4.34 14.72
C ARG A 592 17.24 5.21 15.22
N GLU A 593 18.08 4.67 16.09
CA GLU A 593 19.31 5.37 16.52
C GLU A 593 20.25 5.63 15.33
N LYS A 594 20.42 4.66 14.43
CA LYS A 594 21.22 4.83 13.19
C LYS A 594 20.68 5.94 12.29
N ILE A 595 19.36 6.14 12.27
CA ILE A 595 18.71 7.18 11.46
C ILE A 595 18.45 8.48 12.24
N GLY A 596 19.12 8.68 13.38
CA GLY A 596 19.17 9.97 14.10
C GLY A 596 18.12 10.17 15.19
N TYR A 597 17.34 9.14 15.55
CA TYR A 597 16.46 9.22 16.71
C TYR A 597 17.27 9.11 18.00
N PRO A 598 16.85 9.80 19.09
CA PRO A 598 17.51 9.63 20.38
C PRO A 598 17.34 8.21 20.91
N SER A 599 18.32 7.73 21.67
CA SER A 599 18.21 6.41 22.34
C SER A 599 17.01 6.39 23.31
N THR A 600 16.52 5.20 23.61
CA THR A 600 15.40 4.99 24.54
C THR A 600 15.66 5.54 25.96
N LEU A 601 16.93 5.65 26.35
CA LEU A 601 17.38 6.18 27.63
C LEU A 601 17.56 7.71 27.60
N SER A 602 17.53 8.31 26.43
CA SER A 602 17.74 9.75 26.26
C SER A 602 16.48 10.53 26.60
N ALA A 603 16.60 11.46 27.55
CA ALA A 603 15.56 12.43 27.85
C ALA A 603 15.53 13.61 26.85
N ASN A 604 15.79 13.38 25.57
CA ASN A 604 15.82 14.45 24.56
C ASN A 604 14.41 14.99 24.28
N ARG A 605 13.94 15.86 25.20
CA ARG A 605 12.60 16.46 25.16
C ARG A 605 12.38 17.31 23.92
N ASP A 606 13.41 18.00 23.44
CA ASP A 606 13.28 18.92 22.31
C ASP A 606 13.05 18.14 21.02
N PHE A 607 13.73 17.01 20.84
CA PHE A 607 13.47 16.12 19.72
C PHE A 607 12.01 15.65 19.69
N TRP A 608 11.52 15.11 20.83
CA TRP A 608 10.15 14.60 20.92
C TRP A 608 9.08 15.68 20.82
N ARG A 609 9.32 16.88 21.34
CA ARG A 609 8.41 18.02 21.14
C ARG A 609 8.22 18.37 19.67
N ASN A 610 9.20 18.04 18.83
CA ASN A 610 9.13 18.35 17.41
C ASN A 610 8.21 17.39 16.64
N ILE A 611 8.06 16.12 17.07
CA ILE A 611 7.37 15.09 16.28
C ILE A 611 6.28 14.30 17.02
N SER A 612 6.23 14.34 18.35
CA SER A 612 5.37 13.50 19.17
C SER A 612 4.06 14.20 19.55
N LEU A 613 2.91 13.55 19.32
CA LEU A 613 1.61 14.02 19.79
C LEU A 613 1.56 14.01 21.32
N ALA A 614 2.09 12.96 21.96
CA ALA A 614 2.13 12.85 23.42
C ALA A 614 2.90 13.99 24.07
N ALA A 615 4.07 14.33 23.54
CA ALA A 615 4.89 15.44 24.03
C ALA A 615 4.22 16.82 23.84
N ASN A 616 3.26 16.92 22.92
CA ASN A 616 2.52 18.14 22.60
C ASN A 616 1.07 18.14 23.10
N ALA A 617 0.64 17.13 23.85
CA ALA A 617 -0.75 16.94 24.24
C ALA A 617 -1.38 18.16 24.95
N VAL A 618 -0.58 18.95 25.65
CA VAL A 618 -1.06 20.20 26.31
C VAL A 618 -1.58 21.22 25.30
N ARG A 619 -0.93 21.33 24.13
CA ARG A 619 -1.20 22.37 23.12
C ARG A 619 -2.19 21.93 22.05
N LEU A 620 -2.46 20.61 21.93
CA LEU A 620 -3.28 20.05 20.88
C LEU A 620 -4.76 20.08 21.27
N ASP A 621 -5.56 20.83 20.51
CA ASP A 621 -7.02 20.91 20.68
C ASP A 621 -7.77 20.32 19.47
N THR A 622 -7.04 19.91 18.43
CA THR A 622 -7.61 19.25 17.24
C THR A 622 -8.08 17.85 17.61
N PRO A 623 -9.34 17.48 17.30
CA PRO A 623 -9.84 16.13 17.46
C PRO A 623 -9.06 15.12 16.62
N VAL A 624 -8.63 14.02 17.25
CA VAL A 624 -7.85 12.97 16.63
C VAL A 624 -8.55 11.62 16.75
N LEU A 625 -8.88 11.00 15.62
CA LEU A 625 -9.35 9.62 15.54
C LEU A 625 -8.18 8.72 15.18
N LEU A 626 -7.93 7.71 16.00
CA LEU A 626 -6.93 6.67 15.78
C LEU A 626 -7.62 5.36 15.37
N GLN A 627 -7.29 4.81 14.21
CA GLN A 627 -7.83 3.54 13.73
C GLN A 627 -6.68 2.58 13.45
N LEU A 628 -6.30 1.78 14.45
CA LEU A 628 -5.05 1.01 14.48
C LEU A 628 -5.31 -0.48 14.32
N SER A 629 -4.35 -1.20 13.73
CA SER A 629 -4.37 -2.66 13.73
C SER A 629 -3.98 -3.21 15.11
N SER A 630 -4.41 -4.44 15.43
CA SER A 630 -4.00 -5.13 16.64
C SER A 630 -2.48 -5.31 16.75
N ARG A 631 -1.79 -5.34 15.62
CA ARG A 631 -0.33 -5.44 15.55
C ARG A 631 0.40 -4.09 15.67
N GLU A 632 -0.30 -2.96 15.77
CA GLU A 632 0.34 -1.64 15.83
C GLU A 632 -0.26 -0.71 16.91
N TYR A 633 -1.33 -1.09 17.58
CA TYR A 633 -2.01 -0.18 18.51
C TYR A 633 -1.13 0.27 19.68
N LEU A 634 -0.19 -0.58 20.14
CA LEU A 634 0.72 -0.22 21.24
C LEU A 634 1.55 1.03 20.94
N VAL A 635 1.88 1.28 19.67
CA VAL A 635 2.62 2.50 19.31
C VAL A 635 1.75 3.77 19.32
N GLY A 636 0.43 3.62 19.38
CA GLY A 636 -0.53 4.73 19.52
C GLY A 636 -0.96 5.02 20.96
N VAL A 637 -0.68 4.09 21.89
CA VAL A 637 -1.15 4.19 23.29
C VAL A 637 -0.58 5.42 23.99
N GLU A 638 0.69 5.76 23.80
CA GLU A 638 1.30 6.93 24.43
C GLU A 638 0.59 8.23 24.02
N ALA A 639 0.32 8.41 22.73
CA ALA A 639 -0.44 9.56 22.23
C ALA A 639 -1.85 9.59 22.78
N TYR A 640 -2.55 8.46 22.74
CA TYR A 640 -3.92 8.35 23.25
C TYR A 640 -3.99 8.72 24.72
N GLU A 641 -3.18 8.10 25.58
CA GLU A 641 -3.18 8.33 27.03
C GLU A 641 -2.78 9.77 27.38
N ALA A 642 -1.79 10.32 26.70
CA ALA A 642 -1.35 11.70 26.95
C ALA A 642 -2.44 12.74 26.58
N LEU A 643 -3.19 12.52 25.50
CA LEU A 643 -4.31 13.36 25.09
C LEU A 643 -5.52 13.14 26.02
N HIS A 644 -5.90 11.88 26.28
CA HIS A 644 -7.03 11.52 27.12
C HIS A 644 -6.88 12.04 28.55
N ALA A 645 -5.72 11.87 29.17
CA ALA A 645 -5.45 12.38 30.54
C ALA A 645 -5.60 13.90 30.64
N ARG A 646 -5.52 14.61 29.51
CA ARG A 646 -5.71 16.08 29.42
C ARG A 646 -7.07 16.49 28.88
N LYS A 647 -8.00 15.54 28.79
CA LYS A 647 -9.35 15.74 28.25
C LYS A 647 -9.34 16.32 26.83
N LYS A 648 -8.29 16.04 26.06
CA LYS A 648 -8.22 16.41 24.65
C LYS A 648 -9.09 15.45 23.81
N PRO A 649 -9.70 15.92 22.72
CA PRO A 649 -10.62 15.09 21.93
C PRO A 649 -9.86 14.03 21.14
N VAL A 650 -9.73 12.85 21.71
CA VAL A 650 -9.11 11.67 21.10
C VAL A 650 -10.02 10.46 21.23
N ASP A 651 -10.16 9.69 20.15
CA ASP A 651 -10.84 8.40 20.15
C ASP A 651 -9.98 7.37 19.42
N MET A 652 -10.00 6.10 19.87
CA MET A 652 -9.15 5.05 19.32
C MET A 652 -9.91 3.74 19.14
N TYR A 653 -9.76 3.14 17.96
CA TYR A 653 -10.29 1.82 17.61
C TYR A 653 -9.16 0.88 17.19
N VAL A 654 -9.22 -0.35 17.70
CA VAL A 654 -8.22 -1.40 17.41
C VAL A 654 -8.90 -2.51 16.63
N PHE A 655 -8.37 -2.82 15.45
CA PHE A 655 -8.90 -3.85 14.55
C PHE A 655 -8.15 -5.16 14.73
N PRO A 656 -8.83 -6.24 15.19
CA PRO A 656 -8.18 -7.53 15.44
C PRO A 656 -7.71 -8.20 14.14
N ASP A 657 -6.65 -8.99 14.24
CA ASP A 657 -6.10 -9.82 13.16
C ASP A 657 -5.76 -9.04 11.87
N GLU A 658 -5.37 -7.76 12.03
CA GLU A 658 -4.94 -6.89 10.94
C GLU A 658 -3.44 -6.60 11.02
N GLY A 659 -2.83 -6.48 9.83
CA GLY A 659 -1.46 -5.99 9.68
C GLY A 659 -1.39 -4.46 9.57
N HIS A 660 -0.28 -3.96 9.07
CA HIS A 660 -0.09 -2.54 8.77
C HIS A 660 -1.18 -1.99 7.84
N LEU A 661 -1.52 -2.75 6.80
CA LEU A 661 -2.70 -2.51 5.96
C LEU A 661 -3.85 -3.39 6.45
N LYS A 662 -4.98 -2.76 6.77
CA LYS A 662 -6.20 -3.52 7.09
C LYS A 662 -6.77 -4.07 5.79
N TRP A 663 -6.94 -5.37 5.74
CA TRP A 663 -7.33 -6.06 4.51
C TRP A 663 -8.73 -6.67 4.59
N GLN A 664 -9.25 -6.92 5.80
CA GLN A 664 -10.54 -7.56 6.01
C GLN A 664 -11.67 -6.63 5.55
N PRO A 665 -12.58 -7.09 4.67
CA PRO A 665 -13.64 -6.25 4.11
C PRO A 665 -14.56 -5.59 5.14
N ALA A 666 -14.95 -6.32 6.20
CA ALA A 666 -15.78 -5.77 7.27
C ALA A 666 -15.07 -4.64 8.03
N HIS A 667 -13.77 -4.77 8.28
CA HIS A 667 -12.98 -3.74 8.92
C HIS A 667 -12.83 -2.49 8.05
N LYS A 668 -12.59 -2.66 6.74
CA LYS A 668 -12.55 -1.53 5.79
C LYS A 668 -13.88 -0.79 5.74
N ALA A 669 -15.00 -1.50 5.71
CA ALA A 669 -16.32 -0.89 5.75
C ALA A 669 -16.54 -0.07 7.04
N ALA A 670 -16.13 -0.61 8.19
CA ALA A 670 -16.20 0.09 9.48
C ALA A 670 -15.30 1.34 9.51
N ILE A 671 -14.08 1.24 8.98
CA ILE A 671 -13.13 2.35 8.87
C ILE A 671 -13.67 3.47 7.98
N TYR A 672 -14.20 3.12 6.80
CA TYR A 672 -14.81 4.07 5.89
C TYR A 672 -15.96 4.83 6.57
N GLN A 673 -16.90 4.08 7.16
CA GLN A 673 -18.05 4.69 7.80
C GLN A 673 -17.65 5.59 8.98
N ARG A 674 -16.71 5.15 9.82
CA ARG A 674 -16.26 5.95 10.97
C ARG A 674 -15.52 7.21 10.54
N ASN A 675 -14.72 7.15 9.49
CA ASN A 675 -14.08 8.34 8.91
C ASN A 675 -15.13 9.36 8.40
N LEU A 676 -16.19 8.89 7.71
CA LEU A 676 -17.29 9.75 7.27
C LEU A 676 -17.98 10.41 8.46
N ASP A 677 -18.36 9.64 9.46
CA ASP A 677 -19.05 10.12 10.67
C ASP A 677 -18.18 11.10 11.46
N TRP A 678 -16.86 10.83 11.58
CA TRP A 678 -15.92 11.66 12.30
C TRP A 678 -15.80 13.05 11.68
N PHE A 679 -15.57 13.13 10.38
CA PHE A 679 -15.43 14.42 9.72
C PHE A 679 -16.76 15.17 9.59
N ASP A 680 -17.89 14.50 9.38
CA ASP A 680 -19.21 15.12 9.43
C ASP A 680 -19.49 15.71 10.81
N PHE A 681 -19.20 14.97 11.88
CA PHE A 681 -19.39 15.45 13.24
C PHE A 681 -18.53 16.67 13.56
N TRP A 682 -17.21 16.61 13.29
CA TRP A 682 -16.29 17.65 13.71
C TRP A 682 -16.26 18.87 12.79
N LEU A 683 -16.42 18.70 11.48
CA LEU A 683 -16.32 19.80 10.51
C LEU A 683 -17.70 20.40 10.15
N ASN A 684 -18.76 19.60 10.14
CA ASN A 684 -20.08 20.03 9.73
C ASN A 684 -21.10 20.09 10.90
N GLY A 685 -20.79 19.49 12.04
CA GLY A 685 -21.72 19.36 13.16
C GLY A 685 -22.87 18.37 12.89
N GLN A 686 -22.72 17.51 11.89
CA GLN A 686 -23.73 16.53 11.48
C GLN A 686 -23.59 15.23 12.26
N ILE A 687 -24.70 14.56 12.48
CA ILE A 687 -24.81 13.28 13.20
C ILE A 687 -25.68 12.35 12.34
N ASP A 688 -25.21 11.15 12.08
CA ASP A 688 -26.01 10.10 11.49
C ASP A 688 -27.04 9.59 12.52
N PRO A 689 -28.35 9.64 12.23
CA PRO A 689 -29.40 9.29 13.20
C PRO A 689 -29.52 7.77 13.45
N ALA A 690 -28.74 6.92 12.79
CA ALA A 690 -28.82 5.49 12.96
C ALA A 690 -28.58 5.10 14.44
N THR A 691 -29.52 4.36 15.03
CA THR A 691 -29.48 3.98 16.46
C THR A 691 -28.27 3.16 16.83
N SER A 692 -27.73 2.38 15.89
CA SER A 692 -26.49 1.59 16.09
C SER A 692 -25.25 2.47 16.33
N LYS A 693 -25.31 3.76 16.02
CA LYS A 693 -24.21 4.73 16.20
C LYS A 693 -24.37 5.60 17.44
N GLY A 694 -25.46 5.43 18.20
CA GLY A 694 -25.74 6.27 19.36
C GLY A 694 -24.58 6.36 20.34
N ALA A 695 -24.04 5.21 20.78
CA ALA A 695 -22.92 5.16 21.70
C ALA A 695 -21.65 5.89 21.19
N GLN A 696 -21.33 5.76 19.90
CA GLN A 696 -20.21 6.48 19.27
C GLN A 696 -20.39 7.99 19.37
N TYR A 697 -21.58 8.49 19.03
CA TYR A 697 -21.86 9.94 19.09
C TYR A 697 -21.99 10.46 20.51
N ASP A 698 -22.41 9.66 21.49
CA ASP A 698 -22.42 10.07 22.89
C ASP A 698 -20.99 10.32 23.41
N ILE A 699 -20.04 9.45 23.07
CA ILE A 699 -18.61 9.65 23.35
C ILE A 699 -18.13 10.94 22.68
N TRP A 700 -18.39 11.14 21.40
CA TRP A 700 -17.89 12.31 20.66
C TRP A 700 -18.53 13.63 21.12
N ARG A 701 -19.80 13.62 21.60
CA ARG A 701 -20.43 14.79 22.23
C ARG A 701 -19.69 15.14 23.52
N GLN A 702 -19.33 14.13 24.34
CA GLN A 702 -18.56 14.38 25.56
C GLN A 702 -17.18 14.95 25.24
N LEU A 703 -16.46 14.38 24.26
CA LEU A 703 -15.18 14.93 23.81
C LEU A 703 -15.30 16.39 23.35
N ARG A 704 -16.39 16.77 22.70
CA ARG A 704 -16.64 18.14 22.28
C ARG A 704 -16.89 19.05 23.47
N VAL A 705 -17.68 18.62 24.45
CA VAL A 705 -17.94 19.39 25.70
C VAL A 705 -16.62 19.61 26.45
N ASP A 706 -15.80 18.60 26.61
CA ASP A 706 -14.52 18.68 27.30
C ASP A 706 -13.57 19.65 26.58
N ARG A 707 -13.42 19.55 25.27
CA ARG A 707 -12.61 20.48 24.47
C ARG A 707 -13.10 21.93 24.60
N ASP A 708 -14.39 22.18 24.44
CA ASP A 708 -14.95 23.52 24.46
C ASP A 708 -14.89 24.13 25.86
N GLY A 709 -14.95 23.31 26.91
CA GLY A 709 -14.70 23.69 28.28
C GLY A 709 -13.26 24.15 28.52
N LEU A 710 -12.27 23.39 27.99
CA LEU A 710 -10.86 23.77 28.06
C LEU A 710 -10.56 25.08 27.34
N LEU A 711 -11.16 25.32 26.18
CA LEU A 711 -10.97 26.54 25.38
C LEU A 711 -11.55 27.79 26.06
N ARG A 712 -12.56 27.65 26.95
CA ARG A 712 -13.16 28.74 27.72
C ARG A 712 -12.42 29.08 29.03
N THR A 713 -11.62 28.16 29.54
CA THR A 713 -10.81 28.33 30.74
C THR A 713 -9.48 28.96 30.31
N PRO A 714 -9.14 30.20 30.72
CA PRO A 714 -7.85 30.77 30.43
C PRO A 714 -6.76 29.86 30.99
N PRO A 715 -5.61 29.73 30.33
CA PRO A 715 -4.52 28.93 30.85
C PRO A 715 -4.24 29.43 32.27
N HIS A 716 -4.28 28.54 33.26
CA HIS A 716 -3.90 28.86 34.63
C HIS A 716 -2.51 29.46 34.54
N GLY A 717 -2.42 30.77 34.85
CA GLY A 717 -1.16 31.47 34.94
C GLY A 717 -0.27 30.65 35.87
N GLU A 718 0.95 30.40 35.43
CA GLU A 718 2.00 29.97 36.34
C GLU A 718 1.95 30.94 37.54
N GLY A 719 1.52 30.42 38.68
CA GLY A 719 1.42 31.24 39.87
C GLY A 719 2.79 31.90 40.17
N PRO A 720 2.83 33.11 40.70
CA PRO A 720 4.08 33.77 41.09
C PRO A 720 4.66 33.05 42.30
N GLY A 721 5.45 32.01 42.05
CA GLY A 721 6.00 31.14 43.08
C GLY A 721 7.34 30.55 42.71
N ALA A 722 8.25 31.37 42.18
CA ALA A 722 9.68 31.08 42.20
C ALA A 722 10.40 32.39 42.44
N SER A 723 10.17 32.91 43.65
CA SER A 723 11.00 33.96 44.21
C SER A 723 12.43 33.46 44.38
N ALA A 724 13.34 34.22 43.80
CA ALA A 724 14.68 34.51 44.26
C ALA A 724 15.45 33.36 44.96
N LEU A 725 16.15 32.56 44.17
CA LEU A 725 17.43 31.99 44.64
C LEU A 725 18.46 33.13 44.63
N ALA A 726 18.85 33.53 45.85
CA ALA A 726 19.87 34.49 46.11
C ALA A 726 21.17 34.18 45.34
N THR A 727 21.70 35.19 44.69
CA THR A 727 23.06 35.22 44.17
C THR A 727 24.06 34.92 45.29
N PRO A 728 25.02 34.01 45.11
CA PRO A 728 26.13 33.87 46.08
C PRO A 728 27.04 35.06 45.93
N GLU A 729 27.26 35.78 47.06
CA GLU A 729 28.30 36.80 47.20
C GLU A 729 29.68 36.27 46.76
N ALA A 730 30.36 37.09 45.97
CA ALA A 730 31.73 36.87 45.54
C ALA A 730 32.69 36.92 46.73
N ARG A 731 33.33 35.79 47.06
CA ARG A 731 34.48 35.78 47.98
C ARG A 731 35.70 36.41 47.28
N PRO A 732 36.50 37.22 48.01
CA PRO A 732 37.68 37.86 47.46
C PRO A 732 38.77 36.85 47.13
N ARG A 733 39.43 37.03 46.02
CA ARG A 733 40.60 36.26 45.56
C ARG A 733 41.78 36.53 46.49
N HIS A 734 42.32 35.49 47.13
CA HIS A 734 43.68 35.51 47.68
C HIS A 734 44.71 35.47 46.55
N GLN A 735 45.60 36.42 46.48
CA GLN A 735 46.82 36.39 45.70
C GLN A 735 47.82 35.39 46.33
N PRO A 736 48.56 34.60 45.58
CA PRO A 736 49.70 33.86 46.08
C PRO A 736 50.93 34.79 46.13
N GLY A 737 51.48 34.98 47.29
CA GLY A 737 52.82 35.58 47.49
C GLY A 737 53.88 34.47 47.50
N SER A 738 54.95 34.78 46.77
CA SER A 738 56.33 34.20 46.78
C SER A 738 56.42 32.69 46.56
#